data_d387d917c13365cd2733e040775ff0e7
#
_entry.id   d387d917c13365cd2733e040775ff0e7
#
_cell.length_a   1.000
_cell.length_b   1.000
_cell.length_c   1.000
_cell.angle_alpha   90.00
_cell.angle_beta   90.00
_cell.angle_gamma   90.00
#
_symmetry.space_group_name_H-M   'P 1'
#
loop_
_entity.id
_entity.type
_entity.pdbx_description
1 polymer ?
#
loop_
_entity_poly.entity_id
_entity_poly.type
_entity_poly.pdbx_seq_one_letter_code
_entity_poly.pdbx_strand_id
1 'polypeptide(L)'
;MRTAAAVAVIASITAPAIAQEDSAPEADRKLETVVTLGTRVANRSALDTAVAVDVVSAATLEKIGIGELNQALSVQLPSFNFPRPALNDGTDSVRPASLRGLGPDQTLVLVNGKRRHMASLVNVNGSIGRGTSAVDLNTIPTLAVSGIEVLRDGASAQYGSDAIAGVINVNLREAAEGGAAEVSYGWRETEYTVPVGTPPAGVTVPAGGEISRERSDGHVVTLSGWKGFQLGQDGFMTLSAEYKDQQHSERSGFDVRPQYTAAGDTPGEAVINRFNAWTGEPELEQITLFGNAGYNLENGVELYGWASYQDRDTTSAGFYRRALDDRNVIEIYPNGFLPLISPETTDASLAGGARFEMAGWDMDTSLVYGSNEMQFTIENTLNRSLGTASKTSFDAGGFKYSQVVANLSAVRGFAVDGLASDLNVAWGLEARQEMYEINAGEPDSYRNGGVLLPLNVGGCQPNSTTGLFTPEVLAAGGCTTASGAQVFPGFRPANEVDEDRTAIGAYVDLEANVTDALLVSGAVRVESYSDFGETVTGKLAARYDFNDMFALRGSIQNGFRAPSLQQQYFATTSTNFINGVPFDITTFPVTDPIAQALGAQDLDAENSVNYSIGAVFRNGPLNVTVDAYRIDVNDRIVLSENLTSSDVRAYLVSQGFIGSGGGRFFLNGVDTETSGVDIVANYAFPETEIGRFNATLGANFNKTDVTAVPDVPQLTALPSNPVLFGRVNVLTLEEGTPKDKFTASLDWERGPFGATLRAIRYGEVLVPSSNPANDYTIDPNTLLDIEGRYTWNERITLSVGADNVFDEYGDPAPIGQNGTGNTPFSGYIPYGSSGRFVYVKAGVKF
;
A
#
# COMPACT_ATOMS: atom_id res chain seq x y z
N MET A 1 -14.24 22.69 -15.62
CA MET A 1 -15.01 23.76 -14.91
C MET A 1 -15.06 23.49 -13.39
N ARG A 2 -14.42 22.47 -12.86
CA ARG A 2 -14.36 22.14 -11.40
C ARG A 2 -13.19 22.82 -10.66
N THR A 3 -12.17 23.27 -11.35
CA THR A 3 -10.95 23.88 -10.79
C THR A 3 -11.10 25.26 -10.14
N ALA A 4 -12.23 25.94 -10.28
CA ALA A 4 -12.42 27.28 -9.74
C ALA A 4 -12.97 27.36 -8.30
N ALA A 5 -13.49 26.25 -7.74
CA ALA A 5 -14.14 26.25 -6.42
C ALA A 5 -13.17 26.00 -5.24
N ALA A 6 -12.08 25.28 -5.44
CA ALA A 6 -11.14 24.94 -4.38
C ALA A 6 -10.22 26.11 -3.95
N VAL A 7 -9.92 27.04 -4.84
CA VAL A 7 -9.05 28.20 -4.57
C VAL A 7 -9.73 29.25 -3.68
N ALA A 8 -11.08 29.29 -3.63
CA ALA A 8 -11.83 30.32 -2.90
C ALA A 8 -11.89 30.11 -1.37
N VAL A 9 -11.64 28.92 -0.86
CA VAL A 9 -11.76 28.63 0.58
C VAL A 9 -10.50 29.05 1.36
N ILE A 10 -9.34 29.10 0.73
CA ILE A 10 -8.07 29.46 1.39
C ILE A 10 -7.85 30.99 1.41
N ALA A 11 -8.50 31.77 0.52
CA ALA A 11 -8.27 33.21 0.36
C ALA A 11 -9.03 34.12 1.34
N SER A 12 -9.91 33.61 2.22
CA SER A 12 -10.74 34.44 3.12
C SER A 12 -10.26 34.47 4.58
N ILE A 13 -9.01 34.10 4.89
CA ILE A 13 -8.45 34.17 6.24
C ILE A 13 -7.84 35.58 6.45
N THR A 14 -8.68 36.55 6.89
CA THR A 14 -8.23 37.88 7.36
C THR A 14 -7.56 37.72 8.72
N ALA A 15 -6.34 38.25 8.85
CA ALA A 15 -5.54 38.23 10.06
C ALA A 15 -6.18 39.02 11.21
N PRO A 16 -6.24 38.50 12.43
CA PRO A 16 -6.41 39.31 13.64
C PRO A 16 -5.11 39.46 14.43
N ALA A 17 -5.15 40.38 15.33
CA ALA A 17 -4.07 41.05 16.02
C ALA A 17 -3.18 40.18 16.93
N ILE A 18 -2.00 40.71 17.09
CA ILE A 18 -0.85 40.27 17.87
C ILE A 18 -1.23 39.99 19.34
N ALA A 19 -1.08 38.80 19.80
CA ALA A 19 -0.83 38.45 21.20
C ALA A 19 0.59 37.91 21.32
N GLN A 20 1.33 38.44 22.26
CA GLN A 20 2.70 38.13 22.57
C GLN A 20 2.70 36.85 23.44
N GLU A 21 3.20 35.73 22.91
CA GLU A 21 3.41 34.52 23.72
C GLU A 21 4.75 34.56 24.42
N ASP A 22 4.72 34.34 25.73
CA ASP A 22 5.89 34.04 26.54
C ASP A 22 6.48 32.68 26.12
N SER A 23 7.76 32.69 25.84
CA SER A 23 8.54 31.48 25.54
C SER A 23 8.50 30.54 26.74
N ALA A 24 7.92 29.37 26.59
CA ALA A 24 7.98 28.28 27.58
C ALA A 24 9.43 27.86 27.87
N PRO A 25 9.76 27.51 29.12
CA PRO A 25 11.11 27.17 29.50
C PRO A 25 11.62 25.89 28.85
N GLU A 26 12.88 25.87 28.52
CA GLU A 26 13.67 24.80 27.86
C GLU A 26 13.71 23.44 28.60
N ALA A 27 13.02 23.32 29.74
CA ALA A 27 12.96 22.10 30.56
C ALA A 27 11.95 21.04 30.02
N ASP A 28 11.03 21.40 29.15
CA ASP A 28 9.97 20.48 28.63
C ASP A 28 10.36 19.66 27.39
N ARG A 29 11.61 19.74 26.94
CA ARG A 29 12.09 18.95 25.78
C ARG A 29 12.64 17.57 26.11
N LYS A 30 12.49 17.07 27.29
CA LYS A 30 12.43 15.63 27.61
C LYS A 30 10.96 15.16 27.49
N LEU A 31 10.30 15.41 26.40
CA LEU A 31 9.10 14.67 26.07
C LEU A 31 9.53 13.23 25.79
N GLU A 32 9.56 12.44 26.86
CA GLU A 32 9.41 10.99 26.74
C GLU A 32 8.17 10.80 25.88
N THR A 33 8.34 10.26 24.70
CA THR A 33 7.25 10.16 23.72
C THR A 33 6.24 9.16 24.26
N VAL A 34 5.15 9.68 24.85
CA VAL A 34 4.06 8.89 25.40
C VAL A 34 3.37 8.17 24.26
N VAL A 35 3.07 6.90 24.46
CA VAL A 35 2.41 6.06 23.48
C VAL A 35 1.10 5.49 24.00
N THR A 36 0.20 5.18 23.07
CA THR A 36 -1.07 4.51 23.32
C THR A 36 -1.07 3.06 22.82
N LEU A 37 -0.08 2.69 22.00
CA LEU A 37 0.10 1.33 21.52
C LEU A 37 0.93 0.47 22.48
N GLY A 38 0.57 -0.81 22.59
CA GLY A 38 1.30 -1.82 23.37
C GLY A 38 1.10 -1.72 24.89
N THR A 39 0.30 -0.78 25.37
CA THR A 39 -0.08 -0.61 26.78
C THR A 39 -1.46 0.01 26.91
N ARG A 40 -2.13 -0.18 28.05
CA ARG A 40 -3.36 0.53 28.42
C ARG A 40 -3.15 1.45 29.63
N VAL A 41 -1.89 1.52 30.12
CA VAL A 41 -1.50 2.42 31.19
C VAL A 41 -1.23 3.81 30.59
N ALA A 42 -1.90 4.83 31.12
CA ALA A 42 -1.72 6.21 30.67
C ALA A 42 -0.28 6.72 30.90
N ASN A 43 0.20 7.60 30.03
CA ASN A 43 1.49 8.27 30.11
C ASN A 43 2.72 7.35 30.09
N ARG A 44 2.64 6.15 29.50
CA ARG A 44 3.80 5.28 29.32
C ARG A 44 4.66 5.76 28.15
N SER A 45 5.98 5.82 28.35
CA SER A 45 6.95 6.13 27.29
C SER A 45 7.13 4.94 26.35
N ALA A 46 7.37 5.19 25.05
CA ALA A 46 7.72 4.18 24.06
C ALA A 46 8.90 3.30 24.47
N LEU A 47 9.88 3.88 25.17
CA LEU A 47 11.04 3.15 25.65
C LEU A 47 10.75 2.33 26.92
N ASP A 48 9.61 2.49 27.59
CA ASP A 48 9.20 1.79 28.82
C ASP A 48 8.14 0.72 28.60
N THR A 49 7.75 0.49 27.34
CA THR A 49 6.81 -0.58 26.97
C THR A 49 7.47 -1.96 27.01
N ALA A 50 6.66 -2.99 27.26
CA ALA A 50 7.09 -4.39 27.19
C ALA A 50 7.32 -4.89 25.74
N VAL A 51 6.94 -4.10 24.74
CA VAL A 51 7.03 -4.39 23.32
C VAL A 51 7.64 -3.21 22.54
N ALA A 52 8.09 -3.42 21.30
CA ALA A 52 8.75 -2.39 20.50
C ALA A 52 7.72 -1.43 19.88
N VAL A 53 7.80 -0.14 20.22
CA VAL A 53 6.98 0.93 19.62
C VAL A 53 7.90 2.03 19.10
N ASP A 54 7.76 2.39 17.83
CA ASP A 54 8.41 3.57 17.25
C ASP A 54 7.41 4.73 17.17
N VAL A 55 7.92 5.95 17.24
CA VAL A 55 7.10 7.16 17.11
C VAL A 55 7.72 8.08 16.05
N VAL A 56 6.90 8.45 15.07
CA VAL A 56 7.23 9.43 14.03
C VAL A 56 6.44 10.71 14.32
N SER A 57 7.15 11.79 14.66
CA SER A 57 6.53 13.06 15.02
C SER A 57 6.05 13.85 13.80
N ALA A 58 5.09 14.78 13.99
CA ALA A 58 4.66 15.71 12.94
C ALA A 58 5.85 16.50 12.35
N ALA A 59 6.79 16.94 13.21
CA ALA A 59 8.00 17.65 12.78
C ALA A 59 8.90 16.82 11.86
N THR A 60 8.90 15.50 12.01
CA THR A 60 9.61 14.58 11.11
C THR A 60 8.87 14.43 9.78
N LEU A 61 7.53 14.35 9.81
CA LEU A 61 6.69 14.26 8.60
C LEU A 61 6.82 15.52 7.73
N GLU A 62 6.88 16.70 8.32
CA GLU A 62 7.03 17.99 7.61
C GLU A 62 8.37 18.12 6.82
N LYS A 63 9.41 17.31 7.17
CA LYS A 63 10.75 17.32 6.55
C LYS A 63 10.90 16.38 5.36
N ILE A 64 9.82 15.83 4.80
CA ILE A 64 9.84 14.88 3.69
C ILE A 64 9.39 15.58 2.42
N GLY A 65 10.11 15.35 1.30
CA GLY A 65 9.85 16.01 0.03
C GLY A 65 8.50 15.66 -0.57
N ILE A 66 8.19 14.37 -0.61
CA ILE A 66 6.91 13.84 -1.09
C ILE A 66 5.98 13.66 0.10
N GLY A 67 4.87 14.41 0.15
CA GLY A 67 3.92 14.45 1.26
C GLY A 67 2.97 13.24 1.35
N GLU A 68 3.47 12.00 1.23
CA GLU A 68 2.70 10.76 1.37
C GLU A 68 3.07 10.04 2.66
N LEU A 69 2.08 9.62 3.48
CA LEU A 69 2.36 8.93 4.75
C LEU A 69 3.14 7.63 4.57
N ASN A 70 2.81 6.84 3.55
CA ASN A 70 3.54 5.60 3.25
C ASN A 70 5.01 5.89 2.92
N GLN A 71 5.31 6.95 2.15
CA GLN A 71 6.68 7.37 1.86
C GLN A 71 7.40 7.82 3.14
N ALA A 72 6.69 8.60 3.96
CA ALA A 72 7.23 9.07 5.23
C ALA A 72 7.63 7.92 6.16
N LEU A 73 6.77 6.92 6.31
CA LEU A 73 7.07 5.72 7.09
C LEU A 73 8.23 4.92 6.48
N SER A 74 8.26 4.78 5.16
CA SER A 74 9.32 4.03 4.47
C SER A 74 10.71 4.62 4.65
N VAL A 75 10.85 5.95 4.68
CA VAL A 75 12.16 6.59 4.86
C VAL A 75 12.59 6.68 6.34
N GLN A 76 11.64 6.60 7.28
CA GLN A 76 11.91 6.67 8.71
C GLN A 76 12.11 5.29 9.36
N LEU A 77 11.33 4.30 8.94
CA LEU A 77 11.33 2.97 9.55
C LEU A 77 12.04 1.97 8.64
N PRO A 78 13.15 1.36 9.09
CA PRO A 78 13.89 0.42 8.25
C PRO A 78 13.09 -0.87 7.96
N SER A 79 12.18 -1.27 8.84
CA SER A 79 11.30 -2.44 8.65
C SER A 79 10.07 -2.19 7.77
N PHE A 80 9.84 -0.95 7.31
CA PHE A 80 8.68 -0.59 6.49
C PHE A 80 9.10 -0.43 5.02
N ASN A 81 8.45 -1.15 4.10
CA ASN A 81 8.71 -1.10 2.67
C ASN A 81 7.50 -0.56 1.92
N PHE A 82 7.77 0.35 0.98
CA PHE A 82 6.76 0.99 0.14
C PHE A 82 7.18 0.89 -1.33
N PRO A 83 7.00 -0.28 -1.96
CA PRO A 83 7.26 -0.43 -3.39
C PRO A 83 6.29 0.41 -4.20
N ARG A 84 6.73 0.89 -5.38
CA ARG A 84 5.95 1.73 -6.28
C ARG A 84 5.73 1.01 -7.62
N PRO A 85 4.88 -0.02 -7.65
CA PRO A 85 4.63 -0.74 -8.89
C PRO A 85 3.89 0.16 -9.88
N ALA A 86 4.17 -0.01 -11.16
CA ALA A 86 3.47 0.62 -12.28
C ALA A 86 2.86 -0.46 -13.17
N LEU A 87 1.92 -0.09 -14.05
CA LEU A 87 1.22 -0.99 -14.97
C LEU A 87 0.39 -2.07 -14.25
N ASN A 88 -0.28 -1.72 -13.18
CA ASN A 88 -1.16 -2.59 -12.39
C ASN A 88 -2.56 -2.00 -12.32
N ASP A 89 -3.58 -2.84 -12.44
CA ASP A 89 -5.01 -2.49 -12.54
C ASP A 89 -5.52 -1.82 -11.25
N GLY A 90 -5.16 -0.54 -11.00
CA GLY A 90 -5.54 0.28 -9.85
C GLY A 90 -4.57 0.19 -8.64
N THR A 91 -3.64 -0.78 -8.57
CA THR A 91 -2.67 -0.89 -7.46
C THR A 91 -1.76 0.33 -7.33
N ASP A 92 -1.43 0.97 -8.43
CA ASP A 92 -0.65 2.21 -8.48
C ASP A 92 -1.41 3.45 -7.95
N SER A 93 -2.74 3.36 -7.82
CA SER A 93 -3.58 4.37 -7.15
C SER A 93 -3.53 4.24 -5.62
N VAL A 94 -3.57 3.02 -5.08
CA VAL A 94 -3.60 2.74 -3.62
C VAL A 94 -2.19 2.53 -3.04
N ARG A 95 -1.32 1.83 -3.75
CA ARG A 95 0.09 1.54 -3.39
C ARG A 95 0.24 0.87 -2.02
N PRO A 96 0.08 -0.46 -1.94
CA PRO A 96 0.20 -1.19 -0.69
C PRO A 96 1.63 -1.13 -0.14
N ALA A 97 1.73 -0.98 1.19
CA ALA A 97 3.00 -1.00 1.92
C ALA A 97 3.08 -2.22 2.83
N SER A 98 4.29 -2.66 3.18
CA SER A 98 4.51 -3.83 4.03
C SER A 98 5.39 -3.51 5.24
N LEU A 99 5.12 -4.17 6.36
CA LEU A 99 5.91 -4.11 7.57
C LEU A 99 6.61 -5.47 7.79
N ARG A 100 7.95 -5.46 8.01
CA ARG A 100 8.74 -6.67 8.23
C ARG A 100 8.62 -7.74 7.13
N GLY A 101 8.38 -7.32 5.87
CA GLY A 101 8.21 -8.21 4.73
C GLY A 101 6.91 -9.01 4.69
N LEU A 102 5.99 -8.77 5.65
CA LEU A 102 4.68 -9.40 5.69
C LEU A 102 3.68 -8.71 4.76
N GLY A 103 2.53 -9.35 4.52
CA GLY A 103 1.49 -8.79 3.63
C GLY A 103 0.98 -7.42 4.11
N PRO A 104 0.63 -6.52 3.18
CA PRO A 104 0.05 -5.22 3.53
C PRO A 104 -1.20 -5.31 4.40
N ASP A 105 -2.01 -6.36 4.22
CA ASP A 105 -3.23 -6.66 4.98
C ASP A 105 -2.97 -7.37 6.33
N GLN A 106 -1.71 -7.67 6.66
CA GLN A 106 -1.28 -8.23 7.95
C GLN A 106 -0.82 -7.15 8.94
N THR A 107 -1.02 -5.87 8.60
CA THR A 107 -0.73 -4.72 9.45
C THR A 107 -2.03 -3.96 9.75
N LEU A 108 -2.41 -3.87 11.02
CA LEU A 108 -3.59 -3.12 11.43
C LEU A 108 -3.31 -1.62 11.43
N VAL A 109 -4.22 -0.83 10.86
CA VAL A 109 -4.17 0.63 10.90
C VAL A 109 -5.29 1.19 11.76
N LEU A 110 -4.93 2.11 12.65
CA LEU A 110 -5.81 2.85 13.52
C LEU A 110 -5.70 4.36 13.26
N VAL A 111 -6.78 5.09 13.51
CA VAL A 111 -6.81 6.57 13.59
C VAL A 111 -7.35 6.95 14.95
N ASN A 112 -6.58 7.69 15.74
CA ASN A 112 -6.89 7.98 17.15
C ASN A 112 -7.31 6.74 17.94
N GLY A 113 -6.62 5.59 17.72
CA GLY A 113 -6.87 4.33 18.39
C GLY A 113 -8.11 3.57 17.90
N LYS A 114 -8.80 4.01 16.84
CA LYS A 114 -9.98 3.35 16.26
C LYS A 114 -9.63 2.76 14.89
N ARG A 115 -10.14 1.55 14.60
CA ARG A 115 -9.85 0.81 13.35
C ARG A 115 -10.22 1.62 12.11
N ARG A 116 -9.28 1.78 11.19
CA ARG A 116 -9.48 2.33 9.85
C ARG A 116 -10.03 1.24 8.92
N HIS A 117 -10.92 1.62 8.01
CA HIS A 117 -11.43 0.71 6.97
C HIS A 117 -10.37 0.45 5.90
N MET A 118 -10.49 -0.70 5.24
CA MET A 118 -9.64 -1.08 4.10
C MET A 118 -10.05 -0.35 2.83
N ALA A 119 -9.13 -0.30 1.84
CA ALA A 119 -9.47 0.05 0.47
C ALA A 119 -10.35 -1.04 -0.16
N SER A 120 -11.18 -0.65 -1.12
CA SER A 120 -12.04 -1.57 -1.87
C SER A 120 -11.25 -2.44 -2.86
N LEU A 121 -10.03 -2.03 -3.22
CA LEU A 121 -9.15 -2.69 -4.18
C LEU A 121 -8.55 -3.99 -3.64
N VAL A 122 -8.58 -5.03 -4.48
CA VAL A 122 -7.74 -6.23 -4.37
C VAL A 122 -6.57 -6.14 -5.34
N ASN A 123 -5.34 -6.35 -4.85
CA ASN A 123 -4.13 -6.36 -5.67
C ASN A 123 -4.00 -7.68 -6.42
N VAL A 124 -4.44 -7.74 -7.67
CA VAL A 124 -4.53 -9.01 -8.42
C VAL A 124 -3.38 -9.27 -9.38
N ASN A 125 -2.60 -8.26 -9.74
CA ASN A 125 -1.48 -8.38 -10.66
C ASN A 125 -0.15 -8.67 -9.98
N GLY A 126 0.83 -9.18 -10.74
CA GLY A 126 2.13 -9.62 -10.21
C GLY A 126 2.98 -8.45 -9.71
N SER A 127 2.87 -8.15 -8.42
CA SER A 127 3.67 -7.18 -7.68
C SER A 127 3.81 -7.61 -6.23
N ILE A 128 4.63 -6.90 -5.47
CA ILE A 128 4.67 -7.06 -4.02
C ILE A 128 3.27 -6.73 -3.46
N GLY A 129 2.75 -7.60 -2.61
CA GLY A 129 1.39 -7.49 -2.09
C GLY A 129 0.30 -8.11 -2.97
N ARG A 130 0.65 -8.90 -4.01
CA ARG A 130 -0.33 -9.62 -4.82
C ARG A 130 -1.26 -10.49 -3.95
N GLY A 131 -2.57 -10.35 -4.15
CA GLY A 131 -3.60 -11.06 -3.41
C GLY A 131 -4.07 -10.35 -2.13
N THR A 132 -3.54 -9.17 -1.79
CA THR A 132 -3.88 -8.46 -0.55
C THR A 132 -4.88 -7.34 -0.77
N SER A 133 -5.63 -6.99 0.29
CA SER A 133 -6.43 -5.77 0.41
C SER A 133 -5.94 -5.00 1.62
N ALA A 134 -5.45 -3.78 1.45
CA ALA A 134 -4.81 -3.00 2.49
C ALA A 134 -5.56 -1.70 2.79
N VAL A 135 -5.23 -1.07 3.92
CA VAL A 135 -5.66 0.30 4.21
C VAL A 135 -4.85 1.27 3.36
N ASP A 136 -5.51 2.22 2.70
CA ASP A 136 -4.85 3.32 2.00
C ASP A 136 -4.48 4.44 2.98
N LEU A 137 -3.21 4.48 3.40
CA LEU A 137 -2.70 5.54 4.29
C LEU A 137 -2.60 6.91 3.58
N ASN A 138 -2.58 6.95 2.24
CA ASN A 138 -2.51 8.19 1.48
C ASN A 138 -3.86 8.94 1.43
N THR A 139 -4.89 8.40 2.11
CA THR A 139 -6.14 9.11 2.37
C THR A 139 -6.05 10.09 3.55
N ILE A 140 -4.94 10.14 4.26
CA ILE A 140 -4.73 11.00 5.45
C ILE A 140 -3.64 12.03 5.15
N PRO A 141 -3.96 13.34 5.07
CA PRO A 141 -2.98 14.40 4.84
C PRO A 141 -1.93 14.46 5.95
N THR A 142 -0.66 14.65 5.60
CA THR A 142 0.43 14.74 6.60
C THR A 142 0.22 15.87 7.61
N LEU A 143 -0.34 17.01 7.20
CA LEU A 143 -0.62 18.14 8.10
C LEU A 143 -1.80 17.92 9.05
N ALA A 144 -2.67 16.92 8.81
CA ALA A 144 -3.71 16.52 9.74
C ALA A 144 -3.16 15.69 10.93
N VAL A 145 -1.90 15.20 10.81
CA VAL A 145 -1.28 14.26 11.75
C VAL A 145 -0.44 15.00 12.79
N SER A 146 -0.58 14.62 14.07
CA SER A 146 0.29 15.06 15.17
C SER A 146 1.45 14.09 15.42
N GLY A 147 1.27 12.81 15.05
CA GLY A 147 2.28 11.78 15.16
C GLY A 147 1.75 10.43 14.73
N ILE A 148 2.65 9.50 14.46
CA ILE A 148 2.33 8.12 14.11
C ILE A 148 3.08 7.21 15.08
N GLU A 149 2.36 6.28 15.71
CA GLU A 149 2.93 5.22 16.51
C GLU A 149 2.94 3.93 15.68
N VAL A 150 4.06 3.20 15.70
CA VAL A 150 4.18 1.91 15.01
C VAL A 150 4.61 0.86 16.01
N LEU A 151 3.68 0.00 16.39
CA LEU A 151 3.96 -1.17 17.22
C LEU A 151 4.52 -2.27 16.32
N ARG A 152 5.80 -2.58 16.48
CA ARG A 152 6.50 -3.64 15.76
C ARG A 152 6.45 -4.97 16.51
N ASP A 153 5.24 -5.39 16.83
CA ASP A 153 4.99 -6.70 17.46
C ASP A 153 3.56 -7.09 17.11
N GLY A 154 3.27 -8.36 17.01
CA GLY A 154 1.89 -8.79 16.86
C GLY A 154 1.04 -8.32 18.04
N ALA A 155 -0.23 -8.04 17.81
CA ALA A 155 -1.09 -7.46 18.83
C ALA A 155 -2.57 -7.83 18.67
N SER A 156 -2.88 -8.98 18.05
CA SER A 156 -4.26 -9.42 17.81
C SER A 156 -5.05 -9.60 19.10
N ALA A 157 -4.40 -10.00 20.21
CA ALA A 157 -5.05 -10.10 21.50
C ALA A 157 -5.54 -8.76 22.08
N GLN A 158 -4.89 -7.65 21.68
CA GLN A 158 -5.21 -6.30 22.16
C GLN A 158 -6.10 -5.51 21.19
N TYR A 159 -5.93 -5.72 19.86
CA TYR A 159 -6.53 -4.88 18.81
C TYR A 159 -7.39 -5.67 17.80
N GLY A 160 -7.39 -7.02 17.87
CA GLY A 160 -8.16 -7.89 16.98
C GLY A 160 -7.45 -8.30 15.71
N SER A 161 -8.21 -8.79 14.74
CA SER A 161 -7.75 -9.24 13.42
C SER A 161 -6.80 -8.27 12.75
N ASP A 162 -5.90 -8.77 11.90
CA ASP A 162 -4.96 -8.05 11.02
C ASP A 162 -3.67 -7.55 11.72
N ALA A 163 -3.60 -7.59 13.06
CA ALA A 163 -2.43 -7.17 13.83
C ALA A 163 -1.36 -8.28 13.94
N ILE A 164 -0.97 -8.89 12.82
CA ILE A 164 0.07 -9.95 12.76
C ILE A 164 1.47 -9.32 12.68
N ALA A 165 1.72 -8.45 11.69
CA ALA A 165 3.02 -7.78 11.51
C ALA A 165 3.24 -6.68 12.55
N GLY A 166 2.15 -6.00 12.91
CA GLY A 166 2.14 -4.88 13.84
C GLY A 166 0.89 -4.02 13.75
N VAL A 167 0.94 -2.87 14.41
CA VAL A 167 -0.14 -1.87 14.41
C VAL A 167 0.44 -0.49 14.10
N ILE A 168 -0.21 0.23 13.20
CA ILE A 168 0.09 1.65 12.91
C ILE A 168 -1.07 2.48 13.45
N ASN A 169 -0.82 3.38 14.40
CA ASN A 169 -1.81 4.33 14.90
C ASN A 169 -1.47 5.74 14.44
N VAL A 170 -2.35 6.35 13.67
CA VAL A 170 -2.23 7.74 13.23
C VAL A 170 -2.96 8.63 14.21
N ASN A 171 -2.22 9.42 14.98
CA ASN A 171 -2.76 10.40 15.91
C ASN A 171 -3.04 11.69 15.17
N LEU A 172 -4.28 12.15 15.23
CA LEU A 172 -4.72 13.38 14.58
C LEU A 172 -4.32 14.62 15.40
N ARG A 173 -4.15 15.73 14.72
CA ARG A 173 -3.84 17.00 15.35
C ARG A 173 -5.03 17.50 16.17
N GLU A 174 -4.75 17.93 17.41
CA GLU A 174 -5.68 18.52 18.34
C GLU A 174 -5.25 19.96 18.63
N ALA A 175 -6.02 20.92 18.13
CA ALA A 175 -5.70 22.34 18.30
C ALA A 175 -6.97 23.17 18.42
N ALA A 176 -7.05 23.97 19.50
CA ALA A 176 -8.13 24.95 19.71
C ALA A 176 -7.85 26.29 19.00
N GLU A 177 -6.59 26.54 18.61
CA GLU A 177 -6.15 27.78 17.96
C GLU A 177 -4.93 27.52 17.08
N GLY A 178 -4.39 28.54 16.46
CA GLY A 178 -3.27 28.41 15.54
C GLY A 178 -3.63 27.77 14.23
N GLY A 179 -2.64 27.61 13.36
CA GLY A 179 -2.81 27.03 12.04
C GLY A 179 -1.51 27.03 11.25
N ALA A 180 -1.48 26.26 10.18
CA ALA A 180 -0.41 26.32 9.19
C ALA A 180 -0.99 26.10 7.78
N ALA A 181 -0.33 26.69 6.80
CA ALA A 181 -0.60 26.42 5.39
C ALA A 181 0.74 26.25 4.67
N GLU A 182 0.78 25.34 3.72
CA GLU A 182 1.97 25.04 2.93
C GLU A 182 1.59 24.91 1.45
N VAL A 183 2.44 25.43 0.59
CA VAL A 183 2.47 25.12 -0.83
C VAL A 183 3.79 24.46 -1.16
N SER A 184 3.73 23.35 -1.86
CA SER A 184 4.91 22.68 -2.40
C SER A 184 4.79 22.54 -3.92
N TYR A 185 5.94 22.61 -4.59
CA TYR A 185 6.08 22.32 -6.01
C TYR A 185 7.33 21.49 -6.21
N GLY A 186 7.18 20.37 -6.88
CA GLY A 186 8.29 19.48 -7.19
C GLY A 186 8.18 18.89 -8.59
N TRP A 187 9.28 18.32 -9.07
CA TRP A 187 9.35 17.64 -10.35
C TRP A 187 10.48 16.63 -10.37
N ARG A 188 10.45 15.72 -11.33
CA ARG A 188 11.52 14.77 -11.59
C ARG A 188 12.48 15.37 -12.59
N GLU A 189 13.77 15.40 -12.23
CA GLU A 189 14.88 15.84 -13.11
C GLU A 189 15.90 14.72 -13.16
N THR A 190 15.94 13.95 -14.25
CA THR A 190 16.56 12.63 -14.22
C THR A 190 17.15 12.22 -15.57
N GLU A 191 18.18 11.36 -15.50
CA GLU A 191 18.76 10.66 -16.66
C GLU A 191 18.85 9.17 -16.37
N TYR A 192 18.36 8.34 -17.27
CA TYR A 192 18.45 6.89 -17.14
C TYR A 192 18.89 6.21 -18.43
N THR A 193 19.60 5.09 -18.31
CA THR A 193 20.10 4.30 -19.44
C THR A 193 19.47 2.91 -19.42
N VAL A 194 18.99 2.43 -20.56
CA VAL A 194 18.31 1.15 -20.70
C VAL A 194 18.85 0.36 -21.88
N PRO A 195 18.94 -0.99 -21.76
CA PRO A 195 19.36 -1.84 -22.84
C PRO A 195 18.32 -1.88 -23.97
N VAL A 196 18.78 -1.97 -25.19
CA VAL A 196 17.94 -2.09 -26.38
C VAL A 196 18.17 -3.45 -27.02
N GLY A 197 17.08 -4.20 -27.20
CA GLY A 197 17.08 -5.46 -27.95
C GLY A 197 17.30 -5.26 -29.45
N THR A 198 17.14 -6.33 -30.21
CA THR A 198 17.28 -6.27 -31.68
C THR A 198 16.10 -5.52 -32.30
N PRO A 199 16.30 -4.37 -32.96
CA PRO A 199 15.22 -3.63 -33.59
C PRO A 199 14.71 -4.31 -34.84
N PRO A 200 13.47 -4.03 -35.28
CA PRO A 200 12.95 -4.52 -36.56
C PRO A 200 13.69 -3.85 -37.75
N ALA A 201 13.56 -4.43 -38.93
CA ALA A 201 14.11 -3.88 -40.16
C ALA A 201 13.65 -2.44 -40.39
N GLY A 202 14.55 -1.57 -40.88
CA GLY A 202 14.29 -0.16 -41.10
C GLY A 202 14.41 0.76 -39.87
N VAL A 203 14.67 0.22 -38.70
CA VAL A 203 14.84 0.97 -37.43
C VAL A 203 16.30 1.02 -37.02
N THR A 204 16.79 2.25 -36.79
CA THR A 204 18.18 2.46 -36.33
C THR A 204 18.17 2.70 -34.80
N VAL A 205 19.05 2.01 -34.11
CA VAL A 205 19.33 2.24 -32.67
C VAL A 205 20.78 2.69 -32.50
N PRO A 206 21.12 3.37 -31.39
CA PRO A 206 22.51 3.75 -31.09
C PRO A 206 23.45 2.55 -31.06
N ALA A 207 24.70 2.78 -31.45
CA ALA A 207 25.74 1.77 -31.32
C ALA A 207 26.04 1.50 -29.84
N GLY A 208 26.08 0.22 -29.43
CA GLY A 208 26.33 -0.15 -28.04
C GLY A 208 25.18 -0.90 -27.39
N GLY A 209 23.98 -0.88 -27.99
CA GLY A 209 22.83 -1.62 -27.49
C GLY A 209 22.17 -0.99 -26.26
N GLU A 210 22.42 0.30 -26.00
CA GLU A 210 21.83 1.06 -24.89
C GLU A 210 21.34 2.43 -25.36
N ILE A 211 20.31 2.96 -24.71
CA ILE A 211 19.80 4.32 -24.91
C ILE A 211 19.73 5.03 -23.57
N SER A 212 20.35 6.23 -23.49
CA SER A 212 20.16 7.17 -22.39
C SER A 212 19.04 8.16 -22.72
N ARG A 213 18.24 8.49 -21.70
CA ARG A 213 17.13 9.46 -21.78
C ARG A 213 17.18 10.43 -20.62
N GLU A 214 17.19 11.70 -20.94
CA GLU A 214 16.95 12.78 -19.98
C GLU A 214 15.45 13.08 -19.91
N ARG A 215 14.92 13.25 -18.70
CA ARG A 215 13.51 13.56 -18.47
C ARG A 215 13.35 14.64 -17.41
N SER A 216 12.49 15.61 -17.72
CA SER A 216 11.97 16.60 -16.77
C SER A 216 10.46 16.46 -16.81
N ASP A 217 9.89 15.71 -15.84
CA ASP A 217 8.48 15.30 -15.82
C ASP A 217 7.97 15.08 -14.38
N GLY A 218 6.78 14.50 -14.22
CA GLY A 218 6.22 14.15 -12.91
C GLY A 218 6.09 15.40 -12.01
N HIS A 219 5.64 16.51 -12.57
CA HIS A 219 5.40 17.74 -11.81
C HIS A 219 4.29 17.50 -10.78
N VAL A 220 4.51 17.99 -9.56
CA VAL A 220 3.58 17.87 -8.45
C VAL A 220 3.36 19.23 -7.81
N VAL A 221 2.11 19.64 -7.65
CA VAL A 221 1.72 20.78 -6.82
C VAL A 221 0.90 20.26 -5.65
N THR A 222 1.26 20.62 -4.41
CA THR A 222 0.45 20.31 -3.23
C THR A 222 0.15 21.62 -2.49
N LEU A 223 -1.11 21.82 -2.19
CA LEU A 223 -1.61 22.88 -1.32
C LEU A 223 -2.21 22.20 -0.09
N SER A 224 -1.66 22.45 1.08
CA SER A 224 -2.16 21.83 2.30
C SER A 224 -2.22 22.82 3.45
N GLY A 225 -3.05 22.54 4.43
CA GLY A 225 -3.16 23.40 5.59
C GLY A 225 -4.08 22.82 6.67
N TRP A 226 -3.92 23.38 7.87
CA TRP A 226 -4.82 23.11 8.99
C TRP A 226 -5.11 24.37 9.78
N LYS A 227 -6.25 24.38 10.51
CA LYS A 227 -6.67 25.44 11.39
C LYS A 227 -7.37 24.88 12.62
N GLY A 228 -6.92 25.33 13.81
CA GLY A 228 -7.58 25.07 15.08
C GLY A 228 -8.66 26.13 15.36
N PHE A 229 -9.75 25.67 15.96
CA PHE A 229 -10.87 26.47 16.41
C PHE A 229 -11.27 26.10 17.83
N GLN A 230 -11.44 27.06 18.68
CA GLN A 230 -11.99 26.88 20.02
C GLN A 230 -13.48 26.53 19.93
N LEU A 231 -13.89 25.42 20.54
CA LEU A 231 -15.29 25.06 20.73
C LEU A 231 -15.71 25.35 22.17
N GLY A 232 -16.54 26.37 22.39
CA GLY A 232 -16.92 26.82 23.73
C GLY A 232 -15.68 27.18 24.55
N GLN A 233 -15.64 26.78 25.85
CA GLN A 233 -14.47 27.00 26.73
C GLN A 233 -13.57 25.78 26.86
N ASP A 234 -14.13 24.59 26.64
CA ASP A 234 -13.48 23.33 27.01
C ASP A 234 -13.37 22.35 25.82
N GLY A 235 -13.39 22.88 24.58
CA GLY A 235 -13.31 22.04 23.39
C GLY A 235 -12.45 22.63 22.29
N PHE A 236 -12.08 21.77 21.34
CA PHE A 236 -11.35 22.13 20.13
C PHE A 236 -12.01 21.53 18.89
N MET A 237 -11.73 22.14 17.75
CA MET A 237 -11.96 21.56 16.42
C MET A 237 -10.77 21.91 15.52
N THR A 238 -10.12 20.93 14.97
CA THR A 238 -9.04 21.11 13.98
C THR A 238 -9.56 20.68 12.62
N LEU A 239 -9.50 21.57 11.63
CA LEU A 239 -9.83 21.28 10.24
C LEU A 239 -8.55 21.28 9.41
N SER A 240 -8.39 20.28 8.56
CA SER A 240 -7.26 20.14 7.63
C SER A 240 -7.78 19.92 6.22
N ALA A 241 -7.07 20.45 5.23
CA ALA A 241 -7.38 20.28 3.82
C ALA A 241 -6.10 20.11 3.01
N GLU A 242 -6.17 19.30 1.97
CA GLU A 242 -5.09 19.10 1.00
C GLU A 242 -5.67 19.04 -0.41
N TYR A 243 -5.03 19.72 -1.33
CA TYR A 243 -5.18 19.54 -2.77
C TYR A 243 -3.84 19.12 -3.36
N LYS A 244 -3.82 18.08 -4.15
CA LYS A 244 -2.63 17.59 -4.86
C LYS A 244 -2.96 17.38 -6.32
N ASP A 245 -2.09 17.91 -7.21
CA ASP A 245 -2.11 17.71 -8.66
C ASP A 245 -0.73 17.19 -9.07
N GLN A 246 -0.67 15.99 -9.63
CA GLN A 246 0.54 15.29 -10.02
C GLN A 246 0.41 14.82 -11.45
N GLN A 247 1.39 15.20 -12.28
CA GLN A 247 1.54 14.64 -13.62
C GLN A 247 2.25 13.30 -13.57
N HIS A 248 1.97 12.43 -14.54
CA HIS A 248 2.68 11.15 -14.64
C HIS A 248 4.18 11.34 -14.92
N SER A 249 4.98 10.38 -14.50
CA SER A 249 6.36 10.26 -14.94
C SER A 249 6.52 9.11 -15.93
N GLU A 250 7.48 9.23 -16.87
CA GLU A 250 7.69 8.25 -17.94
C GLU A 250 9.12 7.72 -17.94
N ARG A 251 9.28 6.43 -17.67
CA ARG A 251 10.57 5.70 -17.68
C ARG A 251 10.53 4.51 -18.63
N SER A 252 9.94 4.74 -19.80
CA SER A 252 9.85 3.70 -20.84
C SER A 252 11.20 3.43 -21.50
N GLY A 253 11.37 2.19 -21.93
CA GLY A 253 12.43 1.77 -22.83
C GLY A 253 12.00 1.83 -24.30
N PHE A 254 12.87 1.39 -25.18
CA PHE A 254 12.65 1.39 -26.62
C PHE A 254 11.92 0.12 -27.07
N ASP A 255 10.69 0.25 -27.59
CA ASP A 255 9.89 -0.87 -28.11
C ASP A 255 10.55 -1.43 -29.38
N VAL A 256 11.10 -2.64 -29.26
CA VAL A 256 11.78 -3.34 -30.34
C VAL A 256 10.86 -4.17 -31.23
N ARG A 257 9.56 -4.22 -30.92
CA ARG A 257 8.60 -5.00 -31.71
C ARG A 257 8.30 -4.32 -33.04
N PRO A 258 8.08 -5.09 -34.13
CA PRO A 258 7.46 -4.57 -35.34
C PRO A 258 6.09 -3.96 -35.05
N GLN A 259 5.80 -2.78 -35.58
CA GLN A 259 4.58 -2.02 -35.29
C GLN A 259 3.49 -2.20 -36.35
N TYR A 260 3.86 -2.27 -37.64
CA TYR A 260 2.90 -2.28 -38.78
C TYR A 260 2.87 -3.60 -39.52
N THR A 261 3.98 -4.31 -39.65
CA THR A 261 4.06 -5.63 -40.29
C THR A 261 4.95 -6.56 -39.50
N ALA A 262 4.76 -7.87 -39.65
CA ALA A 262 5.61 -8.85 -38.95
C ALA A 262 7.10 -8.75 -39.34
N ALA A 263 7.41 -8.27 -40.56
CA ALA A 263 8.78 -8.01 -41.02
C ALA A 263 9.36 -6.67 -40.54
N GLY A 264 8.49 -5.72 -40.15
CA GLY A 264 8.90 -4.39 -39.71
C GLY A 264 9.37 -3.44 -40.81
N ASP A 265 9.43 -3.84 -42.05
CA ASP A 265 10.02 -3.04 -43.15
C ASP A 265 8.95 -2.13 -43.80
N THR A 266 8.59 -1.06 -43.12
CA THR A 266 7.70 0.01 -43.61
C THR A 266 8.27 1.39 -43.24
N PRO A 267 7.94 2.48 -44.01
CA PRO A 267 8.35 3.84 -43.66
C PRO A 267 7.86 4.28 -42.25
N GLY A 268 6.71 3.76 -41.78
CA GLY A 268 6.16 4.02 -40.46
C GLY A 268 7.03 3.49 -39.31
N GLU A 269 7.72 2.38 -39.51
CA GLU A 269 8.60 1.77 -38.52
C GLU A 269 9.76 2.71 -38.10
N ALA A 270 10.24 3.52 -39.01
CA ALA A 270 11.38 4.45 -38.78
C ALA A 270 10.98 5.73 -38.02
N VAL A 271 9.71 6.10 -38.02
CA VAL A 271 9.22 7.39 -37.50
C VAL A 271 8.29 7.29 -36.30
N ILE A 272 7.72 6.11 -36.01
CA ILE A 272 6.83 5.94 -34.86
C ILE A 272 7.58 6.14 -33.54
N ASN A 273 6.90 6.76 -32.57
CA ASN A 273 7.45 6.85 -31.21
C ASN A 273 7.47 5.45 -30.58
N ARG A 274 8.66 4.97 -30.23
CA ARG A 274 8.90 3.65 -29.62
C ARG A 274 9.04 3.72 -28.12
N PHE A 275 9.04 4.90 -27.52
CA PHE A 275 8.91 5.13 -26.10
C PHE A 275 7.41 5.31 -25.82
N ASN A 276 6.70 4.19 -25.70
CA ASN A 276 5.25 4.14 -25.80
C ASN A 276 4.61 3.50 -24.54
N ALA A 277 5.31 3.51 -23.41
CA ALA A 277 4.80 3.05 -22.13
C ALA A 277 4.94 4.15 -21.07
N TRP A 278 4.01 4.19 -20.11
CA TRP A 278 4.14 5.00 -18.90
C TRP A 278 4.56 4.08 -17.75
N THR A 279 5.85 4.01 -17.47
CA THR A 279 6.39 3.31 -16.30
C THR A 279 6.92 4.33 -15.34
N GLY A 280 6.33 4.44 -14.14
CA GLY A 280 6.66 5.45 -13.13
C GLY A 280 5.45 5.84 -12.29
N GLU A 281 5.40 7.09 -11.85
CA GLU A 281 4.26 7.61 -11.09
C GLU A 281 3.04 7.82 -11.99
N PRO A 282 1.81 7.51 -11.53
CA PRO A 282 0.58 7.83 -12.26
C PRO A 282 0.31 9.34 -12.26
N GLU A 283 -0.56 9.79 -13.16
CA GLU A 283 -1.23 11.08 -13.03
C GLU A 283 -2.28 11.01 -11.93
N LEU A 284 -2.39 12.06 -11.11
CA LEU A 284 -3.26 12.07 -9.95
C LEU A 284 -3.75 13.49 -9.64
N GLU A 285 -5.06 13.65 -9.49
CA GLU A 285 -5.68 14.85 -8.90
C GLU A 285 -6.48 14.42 -7.67
N GLN A 286 -6.26 15.06 -6.52
CA GLN A 286 -7.02 14.73 -5.31
C GLN A 286 -7.33 15.94 -4.45
N ILE A 287 -8.48 15.84 -3.77
CA ILE A 287 -8.87 16.74 -2.68
C ILE A 287 -9.12 15.88 -1.45
N THR A 288 -8.50 16.26 -0.32
CA THR A 288 -8.71 15.59 0.96
C THR A 288 -9.11 16.61 2.02
N LEU A 289 -10.17 16.31 2.76
CA LEU A 289 -10.66 17.09 3.90
C LEU A 289 -10.62 16.22 5.15
N PHE A 290 -10.16 16.78 6.26
CA PHE A 290 -10.11 16.08 7.54
C PHE A 290 -10.55 17.05 8.68
N GLY A 291 -11.38 16.55 9.60
CA GLY A 291 -11.78 17.25 10.80
C GLY A 291 -11.59 16.38 12.03
N ASN A 292 -11.04 16.95 13.10
CA ASN A 292 -10.91 16.31 14.41
C ASN A 292 -11.43 17.26 15.48
N ALA A 293 -12.27 16.79 16.41
CA ALA A 293 -12.90 17.62 17.43
C ALA A 293 -13.01 16.88 18.76
N GLY A 294 -12.89 17.62 19.86
CA GLY A 294 -13.13 17.18 21.21
C GLY A 294 -13.84 18.25 22.04
N TYR A 295 -14.66 17.83 22.97
CA TYR A 295 -15.38 18.73 23.87
C TYR A 295 -15.59 18.11 25.25
N ASN A 296 -15.10 18.75 26.29
CA ASN A 296 -15.29 18.33 27.68
C ASN A 296 -16.59 18.95 28.25
N LEU A 297 -17.52 18.08 28.66
CA LEU A 297 -18.75 18.51 29.32
C LEU A 297 -18.48 18.78 30.82
N GLU A 298 -19.28 19.68 31.44
CA GLU A 298 -19.16 20.05 32.86
C GLU A 298 -19.26 18.85 33.81
N ASN A 299 -19.88 17.75 33.39
CA ASN A 299 -20.04 16.52 34.19
C ASN A 299 -18.84 15.53 34.05
N GLY A 300 -17.73 15.94 33.42
CA GLY A 300 -16.54 15.13 33.20
C GLY A 300 -16.60 14.15 32.02
N VAL A 301 -17.64 14.23 31.19
CA VAL A 301 -17.72 13.46 29.95
C VAL A 301 -16.96 14.21 28.83
N GLU A 302 -15.99 13.56 28.21
CA GLU A 302 -15.35 14.04 26.99
C GLU A 302 -16.07 13.47 25.77
N LEU A 303 -16.59 14.34 24.90
CA LEU A 303 -17.07 13.96 23.58
C LEU A 303 -15.96 14.17 22.56
N TYR A 304 -15.74 13.22 21.67
CA TYR A 304 -14.75 13.32 20.60
C TYR A 304 -15.29 12.78 19.27
N GLY A 305 -14.66 13.20 18.19
CA GLY A 305 -14.99 12.68 16.88
C GLY A 305 -14.08 13.22 15.79
N TRP A 306 -14.03 12.49 14.69
CA TRP A 306 -13.33 12.91 13.50
C TRP A 306 -14.09 12.50 12.24
N ALA A 307 -13.86 13.22 11.15
CA ALA A 307 -14.43 12.93 9.85
C ALA A 307 -13.38 13.16 8.76
N SER A 308 -13.41 12.35 7.71
CA SER A 308 -12.58 12.53 6.52
C SER A 308 -13.38 12.32 5.25
N TYR A 309 -12.96 13.02 4.20
CA TYR A 309 -13.44 12.84 2.84
C TYR A 309 -12.28 13.03 1.87
N GLN A 310 -12.10 12.12 0.94
CA GLN A 310 -11.18 12.26 -0.18
C GLN A 310 -11.88 11.91 -1.47
N ASP A 311 -11.60 12.70 -2.51
CA ASP A 311 -11.94 12.46 -3.90
C ASP A 311 -10.62 12.45 -4.68
N ARG A 312 -10.31 11.35 -5.37
CA ARG A 312 -9.06 11.12 -6.08
C ARG A 312 -9.32 10.57 -7.46
N ASP A 313 -8.96 11.34 -8.47
CA ASP A 313 -8.84 10.88 -9.85
C ASP A 313 -7.40 10.43 -10.11
N THR A 314 -7.21 9.22 -10.59
CA THR A 314 -5.88 8.68 -10.96
C THR A 314 -5.94 8.20 -12.40
N THR A 315 -4.87 8.44 -13.18
CA THR A 315 -4.71 7.85 -14.51
C THR A 315 -3.37 7.15 -14.63
N SER A 316 -3.40 5.88 -14.98
CA SER A 316 -2.24 5.05 -15.25
C SER A 316 -2.34 4.39 -16.61
N ALA A 317 -1.24 3.87 -17.14
CA ALA A 317 -1.22 3.24 -18.44
C ALA A 317 -1.25 1.72 -18.34
N GLY A 318 -1.88 1.09 -19.32
CA GLY A 318 -1.69 -0.32 -19.60
C GLY A 318 -0.54 -0.56 -20.58
N PHE A 319 -0.57 -1.73 -21.24
CA PHE A 319 0.44 -2.09 -22.24
C PHE A 319 0.06 -1.57 -23.62
N TYR A 320 1.05 -1.04 -24.35
CA TYR A 320 0.85 -0.51 -25.70
C TYR A 320 0.38 -1.58 -26.70
N ARG A 321 -0.70 -1.28 -27.41
CA ARG A 321 -1.27 -2.06 -28.52
C ARG A 321 -0.74 -1.52 -29.84
N ARG A 322 0.01 -2.33 -30.58
CA ARG A 322 0.62 -1.94 -31.86
C ARG A 322 -0.43 -1.80 -32.98
N ALA A 323 -0.10 -1.13 -34.07
CA ALA A 323 -0.96 -1.07 -35.25
C ALA A 323 -1.36 -2.46 -35.75
N LEU A 324 -0.40 -3.42 -35.77
CA LEU A 324 -0.62 -4.80 -36.21
C LEU A 324 -1.17 -5.75 -35.13
N ASP A 325 -1.47 -5.25 -33.94
CA ASP A 325 -2.00 -6.08 -32.86
C ASP A 325 -3.43 -6.56 -33.21
N ASP A 326 -3.72 -7.87 -33.01
CA ASP A 326 -5.02 -8.45 -33.30
C ASP A 326 -6.16 -7.85 -32.45
N ARG A 327 -5.80 -7.17 -31.36
CA ARG A 327 -6.72 -6.44 -30.49
C ARG A 327 -6.95 -5.00 -30.93
N ASN A 328 -6.28 -4.54 -32.00
CA ASN A 328 -6.48 -3.22 -32.59
C ASN A 328 -7.53 -3.24 -33.72
N VAL A 329 -8.16 -2.10 -33.94
CA VAL A 329 -8.96 -1.76 -35.12
C VAL A 329 -8.25 -0.61 -35.82
N ILE A 330 -7.59 -0.91 -36.95
CA ILE A 330 -6.67 0.03 -37.60
C ILE A 330 -7.35 1.31 -38.11
N GLU A 331 -8.66 1.23 -38.39
CA GLU A 331 -9.46 2.38 -38.79
C GLU A 331 -9.70 3.36 -37.63
N ILE A 332 -9.62 2.89 -36.37
CA ILE A 332 -9.72 3.72 -35.17
C ILE A 332 -8.31 4.19 -34.77
N TYR A 333 -7.37 3.25 -34.64
CA TYR A 333 -5.99 3.53 -34.21
C TYR A 333 -4.97 3.05 -35.26
N PRO A 334 -4.70 3.84 -36.30
CA PRO A 334 -3.82 3.43 -37.40
C PRO A 334 -2.37 3.22 -36.96
N ASN A 335 -1.94 3.83 -35.84
CA ASN A 335 -0.58 3.71 -35.30
C ASN A 335 -0.53 2.87 -34.02
N GLY A 336 -1.65 2.20 -33.63
CA GLY A 336 -1.75 1.58 -32.33
C GLY A 336 -2.17 2.57 -31.23
N PHE A 337 -2.25 2.13 -29.99
CA PHE A 337 -2.71 2.94 -28.85
C PHE A 337 -2.15 2.45 -27.52
N LEU A 338 -2.05 3.36 -26.57
CA LEU A 338 -1.75 3.07 -25.17
C LEU A 338 -3.06 3.20 -24.37
N PRO A 339 -3.69 2.10 -23.94
CA PRO A 339 -4.90 2.20 -23.16
C PRO A 339 -4.59 2.73 -21.76
N LEU A 340 -5.50 3.56 -21.23
CA LEU A 340 -5.38 4.19 -19.92
C LEU A 340 -6.44 3.60 -18.99
N ILE A 341 -6.05 3.41 -17.73
CA ILE A 341 -6.91 2.99 -16.63
C ILE A 341 -7.08 4.19 -15.72
N SER A 342 -8.29 4.71 -15.63
CA SER A 342 -8.62 5.94 -14.90
C SER A 342 -9.63 5.64 -13.79
N PRO A 343 -9.17 5.16 -12.58
CA PRO A 343 -10.04 5.01 -11.44
C PRO A 343 -10.32 6.36 -10.77
N GLU A 344 -11.60 6.62 -10.50
CA GLU A 344 -12.07 7.62 -9.53
C GLU A 344 -12.26 6.93 -8.19
N THR A 345 -11.59 7.42 -7.14
CA THR A 345 -11.64 6.84 -5.79
C THR A 345 -12.23 7.84 -4.81
N THR A 346 -13.37 7.48 -4.20
CA THR A 346 -13.97 8.23 -3.09
C THR A 346 -13.73 7.49 -1.78
N ASP A 347 -13.11 8.16 -0.81
CA ASP A 347 -12.88 7.64 0.55
C ASP A 347 -13.54 8.55 1.58
N ALA A 348 -14.32 7.96 2.49
CA ALA A 348 -15.00 8.72 3.53
C ALA A 348 -15.00 7.97 4.85
N SER A 349 -14.85 8.69 5.96
CA SER A 349 -15.06 8.13 7.27
C SER A 349 -15.57 9.13 8.29
N LEU A 350 -16.25 8.59 9.29
CA LEU A 350 -16.84 9.34 10.40
C LEU A 350 -16.69 8.52 11.69
N ALA A 351 -16.15 9.14 12.72
CA ALA A 351 -16.08 8.56 14.05
C ALA A 351 -16.68 9.51 15.08
N GLY A 352 -17.38 8.98 16.07
CA GLY A 352 -17.87 9.73 17.22
C GLY A 352 -17.85 8.85 18.46
N GLY A 353 -17.51 9.43 19.60
CA GLY A 353 -17.41 8.70 20.85
C GLY A 353 -17.50 9.59 22.08
N ALA A 354 -17.50 8.92 23.23
CA ALA A 354 -17.51 9.54 24.54
C ALA A 354 -16.57 8.81 25.48
N ARG A 355 -15.77 9.55 26.24
CA ARG A 355 -14.97 9.08 27.36
C ARG A 355 -15.55 9.61 28.66
N PHE A 356 -15.68 8.75 29.66
CA PHE A 356 -16.26 9.10 30.93
C PHE A 356 -15.85 8.12 32.03
N GLU A 357 -15.84 8.59 33.26
CA GLU A 357 -15.67 7.72 34.40
C GLU A 357 -17.02 7.15 34.90
N MET A 358 -17.09 5.84 35.09
CA MET A 358 -18.26 5.17 35.67
C MET A 358 -17.83 4.09 36.66
N ALA A 359 -18.25 4.21 37.91
CA ALA A 359 -17.93 3.25 38.98
C ALA A 359 -16.42 3.00 39.19
N GLY A 360 -15.59 4.03 38.94
CA GLY A 360 -14.14 3.96 39.05
C GLY A 360 -13.45 3.28 37.87
N TRP A 361 -14.16 3.14 36.73
CA TRP A 361 -13.62 2.71 35.44
C TRP A 361 -13.59 3.89 34.48
N ASP A 362 -12.45 4.09 33.82
CA ASP A 362 -12.34 4.98 32.67
C ASP A 362 -12.95 4.27 31.45
N MET A 363 -14.08 4.76 30.99
CA MET A 363 -14.86 4.17 29.90
C MET A 363 -14.64 4.93 28.61
N ASP A 364 -14.56 4.22 27.46
CA ASP A 364 -14.58 4.78 26.12
C ASP A 364 -15.62 4.02 25.28
N THR A 365 -16.56 4.74 24.69
CA THR A 365 -17.53 4.18 23.73
C THR A 365 -17.48 4.94 22.42
N SER A 366 -17.54 4.25 21.30
CA SER A 366 -17.49 4.89 19.98
C SER A 366 -18.21 4.11 18.90
N LEU A 367 -18.60 4.85 17.85
CA LEU A 367 -19.07 4.32 16.59
C LEU A 367 -18.20 4.90 15.48
N VAL A 368 -17.73 4.05 14.58
CA VAL A 368 -16.89 4.43 13.43
C VAL A 368 -17.55 3.88 12.16
N TYR A 369 -17.74 4.72 11.18
CA TYR A 369 -18.10 4.35 9.81
C TYR A 369 -16.94 4.66 8.88
N GLY A 370 -16.67 3.80 7.91
CA GLY A 370 -15.71 4.02 6.84
C GLY A 370 -16.17 3.41 5.53
N SER A 371 -15.85 4.06 4.43
CA SER A 371 -16.19 3.61 3.07
C SER A 371 -15.11 4.03 2.09
N ASN A 372 -14.74 3.10 1.20
CA ASN A 372 -13.86 3.34 0.06
C ASN A 372 -14.55 2.77 -1.18
N GLU A 373 -14.70 3.60 -2.22
CA GLU A 373 -15.33 3.24 -3.50
C GLU A 373 -14.37 3.59 -4.63
N MET A 374 -14.21 2.68 -5.59
CA MET A 374 -13.36 2.86 -6.76
C MET A 374 -14.15 2.50 -8.02
N GLN A 375 -14.33 3.48 -8.92
CA GLN A 375 -15.02 3.36 -10.19
C GLN A 375 -14.03 3.50 -11.33
N PHE A 376 -14.06 2.57 -12.32
CA PHE A 376 -13.09 2.54 -13.41
C PHE A 376 -13.66 3.11 -14.69
N THR A 377 -12.96 4.07 -15.28
CA THR A 377 -13.08 4.46 -16.68
C THR A 377 -11.85 3.98 -17.44
N ILE A 378 -12.05 3.28 -18.55
CA ILE A 378 -10.95 2.85 -19.42
C ILE A 378 -10.95 3.74 -20.65
N GLU A 379 -9.87 4.49 -20.84
CA GLU A 379 -9.75 5.52 -21.85
C GLU A 379 -8.70 5.16 -22.92
N ASN A 380 -8.71 5.89 -24.04
CA ASN A 380 -7.83 5.64 -25.18
C ASN A 380 -7.75 4.14 -25.52
N THR A 381 -8.89 3.48 -25.57
CA THR A 381 -9.04 2.03 -25.74
C THR A 381 -10.06 1.70 -26.83
N LEU A 382 -10.38 0.42 -26.99
CA LEU A 382 -11.48 -0.06 -27.83
C LEU A 382 -11.89 -1.48 -27.42
N ASN A 383 -13.11 -1.86 -27.78
CA ASN A 383 -13.57 -3.24 -27.76
C ASN A 383 -13.43 -3.84 -29.18
N ARG A 384 -12.41 -4.68 -29.37
CA ARG A 384 -12.06 -5.25 -30.68
C ARG A 384 -13.22 -5.98 -31.32
N SER A 385 -14.07 -6.64 -30.55
CA SER A 385 -15.20 -7.42 -31.04
C SER A 385 -16.36 -6.57 -31.61
N LEU A 386 -16.37 -5.27 -31.37
CA LEU A 386 -17.29 -4.30 -31.97
C LEU A 386 -16.78 -3.74 -33.31
N GLY A 387 -15.50 -3.98 -33.65
CA GLY A 387 -14.89 -3.43 -34.87
C GLY A 387 -14.92 -1.91 -34.88
N THR A 388 -15.22 -1.32 -36.05
CA THR A 388 -15.24 0.16 -36.21
C THR A 388 -16.41 0.84 -35.49
N ALA A 389 -17.34 0.10 -34.91
CA ALA A 389 -18.42 0.64 -34.07
C ALA A 389 -18.00 0.81 -32.59
N SER A 390 -16.78 0.41 -32.25
CA SER A 390 -16.28 0.56 -30.88
C SER A 390 -16.12 2.03 -30.50
N LYS A 391 -16.51 2.36 -29.26
CA LYS A 391 -16.09 3.60 -28.60
C LYS A 391 -14.61 3.51 -28.19
N THR A 392 -14.05 4.63 -27.72
CA THR A 392 -12.66 4.74 -27.25
C THR A 392 -12.54 5.05 -25.76
N SER A 393 -13.67 5.13 -25.06
CA SER A 393 -13.77 5.26 -23.61
C SER A 393 -14.98 4.49 -23.12
N PHE A 394 -14.83 3.79 -21.98
CA PHE A 394 -15.86 2.91 -21.40
C PHE A 394 -15.90 3.06 -19.88
N ASP A 395 -17.12 3.13 -19.34
CA ASP A 395 -17.37 2.83 -17.94
C ASP A 395 -17.19 1.32 -17.71
N ALA A 396 -16.21 0.92 -16.93
CA ALA A 396 -15.90 -0.47 -16.68
C ALA A 396 -16.51 -1.00 -15.38
N GLY A 397 -17.32 -0.21 -14.67
CA GLY A 397 -17.83 -0.55 -13.34
C GLY A 397 -16.80 -0.36 -12.24
N GLY A 398 -17.08 -0.87 -11.06
CA GLY A 398 -16.22 -0.64 -9.90
C GLY A 398 -16.62 -1.48 -8.70
N PHE A 399 -16.03 -1.16 -7.57
CA PHE A 399 -16.29 -1.84 -6.32
C PHE A 399 -16.27 -0.87 -5.14
N LYS A 400 -16.96 -1.28 -4.08
CA LYS A 400 -17.06 -0.52 -2.84
C LYS A 400 -16.87 -1.43 -1.65
N TYR A 401 -16.08 -0.96 -0.68
CA TYR A 401 -16.00 -1.55 0.64
C TYR A 401 -16.48 -0.54 1.67
N SER A 402 -17.25 -0.99 2.64
CA SER A 402 -17.64 -0.18 3.78
C SER A 402 -17.68 -0.99 5.08
N GLN A 403 -17.48 -0.29 6.21
CA GLN A 403 -17.56 -0.92 7.52
C GLN A 403 -18.20 0.01 8.55
N VAL A 404 -18.85 -0.60 9.54
CA VAL A 404 -19.31 0.05 10.77
C VAL A 404 -18.69 -0.70 11.95
N VAL A 405 -18.05 0.02 12.88
CA VAL A 405 -17.45 -0.55 14.08
C VAL A 405 -17.99 0.17 15.32
N ALA A 406 -18.59 -0.59 16.23
CA ALA A 406 -18.99 -0.12 17.55
C ALA A 406 -18.03 -0.68 18.60
N ASN A 407 -17.48 0.18 19.45
CA ASN A 407 -16.54 -0.18 20.50
C ASN A 407 -17.05 0.29 21.87
N LEU A 408 -16.79 -0.54 22.90
CA LEU A 408 -16.90 -0.20 24.30
C LEU A 408 -15.67 -0.75 25.00
N SER A 409 -14.93 0.11 25.70
CA SER A 409 -13.77 -0.32 26.49
C SER A 409 -13.77 0.35 27.86
N ALA A 410 -13.11 -0.28 28.82
CA ALA A 410 -12.98 0.21 30.17
C ALA A 410 -11.61 -0.16 30.73
N VAL A 411 -11.02 0.77 31.50
CA VAL A 411 -9.71 0.60 32.15
C VAL A 411 -9.82 1.00 33.61
N ARG A 412 -9.14 0.24 34.52
CA ARG A 412 -9.06 0.57 35.93
C ARG A 412 -7.82 -0.03 36.59
N GLY A 413 -7.15 0.76 37.41
CA GLY A 413 -6.11 0.29 38.32
C GLY A 413 -6.67 -0.28 39.62
N PHE A 414 -6.12 -1.41 40.06
CA PHE A 414 -6.45 -2.05 41.33
C PHE A 414 -5.18 -2.19 42.20
N ALA A 415 -5.20 -1.62 43.37
CA ALA A 415 -4.12 -1.85 44.33
C ALA A 415 -4.13 -3.33 44.78
N VAL A 416 -3.02 -4.04 44.53
CA VAL A 416 -2.86 -5.45 44.86
C VAL A 416 -1.61 -5.60 45.75
N ASP A 417 -1.78 -6.15 46.93
CA ASP A 417 -0.67 -6.38 47.86
C ASP A 417 0.39 -7.28 47.20
N GLY A 418 1.65 -6.83 47.23
CA GLY A 418 2.80 -7.54 46.65
C GLY A 418 3.20 -7.16 45.24
N LEU A 419 2.43 -6.31 44.53
CA LEU A 419 2.84 -5.66 43.30
C LEU A 419 3.48 -4.29 43.58
N ALA A 420 4.43 -3.88 42.73
CA ALA A 420 5.09 -2.57 42.84
C ALA A 420 4.24 -1.44 42.23
N SER A 421 3.26 -1.75 41.35
CA SER A 421 2.27 -0.81 40.82
C SER A 421 0.87 -1.37 41.02
N ASP A 422 -0.17 -0.55 40.80
CA ASP A 422 -1.51 -1.05 40.62
C ASP A 422 -1.57 -2.06 39.48
N LEU A 423 -2.41 -3.08 39.63
CA LEU A 423 -2.80 -3.97 38.53
C LEU A 423 -3.75 -3.20 37.62
N ASN A 424 -3.28 -2.81 36.43
CA ASN A 424 -4.14 -2.24 35.40
C ASN A 424 -4.94 -3.35 34.74
N VAL A 425 -6.26 -3.22 34.78
CA VAL A 425 -7.22 -4.15 34.15
C VAL A 425 -7.96 -3.36 33.07
N ALA A 426 -7.85 -3.83 31.83
CA ALA A 426 -8.63 -3.30 30.73
C ALA A 426 -9.51 -4.42 30.15
N TRP A 427 -10.71 -4.07 29.71
CA TRP A 427 -11.58 -4.98 28.96
C TRP A 427 -12.35 -4.19 27.90
N GLY A 428 -12.81 -4.87 26.87
CA GLY A 428 -13.62 -4.23 25.86
C GLY A 428 -14.46 -5.20 25.04
N LEU A 429 -15.44 -4.61 24.36
CA LEU A 429 -16.33 -5.24 23.40
C LEU A 429 -16.24 -4.50 22.06
N GLU A 430 -16.26 -5.24 20.98
CA GLU A 430 -16.30 -4.72 19.61
C GLU A 430 -17.40 -5.44 18.83
N ALA A 431 -18.18 -4.68 18.07
CA ALA A 431 -19.07 -5.23 17.05
C ALA A 431 -18.77 -4.55 15.73
N ARG A 432 -18.58 -5.35 14.67
CA ARG A 432 -18.23 -4.86 13.35
C ARG A 432 -19.14 -5.47 12.29
N GLN A 433 -19.57 -4.63 11.34
CA GLN A 433 -20.20 -5.05 10.10
C GLN A 433 -19.35 -4.55 8.95
N GLU A 434 -19.08 -5.42 7.99
CA GLU A 434 -18.33 -5.15 6.77
C GLU A 434 -19.22 -5.48 5.57
N MET A 435 -19.13 -4.68 4.52
CA MET A 435 -19.93 -4.82 3.29
C MET A 435 -19.03 -4.64 2.08
N TYR A 436 -19.24 -5.46 1.05
CA TYR A 436 -18.49 -5.40 -0.20
C TYR A 436 -19.43 -5.53 -1.40
N GLU A 437 -19.29 -4.60 -2.33
CA GLU A 437 -20.10 -4.50 -3.53
C GLU A 437 -19.20 -4.47 -4.77
N ILE A 438 -19.62 -5.16 -5.84
CA ILE A 438 -19.07 -5.00 -7.20
C ILE A 438 -20.22 -4.61 -8.11
N ASN A 439 -20.03 -3.54 -8.88
CA ASN A 439 -21.01 -3.01 -9.82
C ASN A 439 -20.55 -3.24 -11.27
N ALA A 440 -21.46 -3.69 -12.14
CA ALA A 440 -21.15 -3.91 -13.54
C ALA A 440 -20.89 -2.60 -14.29
N GLY A 441 -19.99 -2.66 -15.28
CA GLY A 441 -19.78 -1.58 -16.24
C GLY A 441 -20.85 -1.50 -17.32
N GLU A 442 -20.70 -0.55 -18.24
CA GLU A 442 -21.57 -0.46 -19.39
C GLU A 442 -21.42 -1.68 -20.32
N PRO A 443 -22.47 -2.13 -21.03
CA PRO A 443 -22.42 -3.36 -21.85
C PRO A 443 -21.28 -3.40 -22.86
N ASP A 444 -20.92 -2.27 -23.48
CA ASP A 444 -19.85 -2.21 -24.48
C ASP A 444 -18.46 -2.39 -23.88
N SER A 445 -18.31 -2.22 -22.57
CA SER A 445 -17.05 -2.44 -21.86
C SER A 445 -16.68 -3.93 -21.70
N TYR A 446 -17.67 -4.85 -21.82
CA TYR A 446 -17.45 -6.28 -21.61
C TYR A 446 -18.07 -7.21 -22.66
N ARG A 447 -19.11 -6.79 -23.41
CA ARG A 447 -19.83 -7.69 -24.32
C ARG A 447 -19.01 -8.07 -25.55
N ASN A 448 -19.31 -9.24 -26.10
CA ASN A 448 -18.79 -9.64 -27.41
C ASN A 448 -19.68 -9.08 -28.52
N GLY A 449 -19.11 -8.25 -29.39
CA GLY A 449 -19.80 -7.66 -30.56
C GLY A 449 -19.84 -8.56 -31.78
N GLY A 450 -19.18 -9.72 -31.76
CA GLY A 450 -19.28 -10.74 -32.84
C GLY A 450 -18.38 -10.50 -34.07
N VAL A 451 -17.55 -9.44 -34.09
CA VAL A 451 -16.58 -9.23 -35.18
C VAL A 451 -15.45 -10.26 -35.08
N LEU A 452 -15.19 -10.95 -36.19
CA LEU A 452 -14.18 -12.00 -36.29
C LEU A 452 -12.91 -11.50 -36.98
N LEU A 453 -11.76 -12.11 -36.61
CA LEU A 453 -10.55 -12.06 -37.45
C LEU A 453 -10.72 -13.00 -38.64
N PRO A 454 -10.46 -12.53 -39.88
CA PRO A 454 -10.49 -13.39 -41.04
C PRO A 454 -9.49 -14.55 -40.94
N LEU A 455 -9.81 -15.66 -41.60
CA LEU A 455 -8.89 -16.79 -41.72
C LEU A 455 -7.55 -16.35 -42.34
N ASN A 456 -6.44 -16.86 -41.80
CA ASN A 456 -5.04 -16.56 -42.18
C ASN A 456 -4.62 -15.10 -41.93
N VAL A 457 -5.35 -14.35 -41.10
CA VAL A 457 -5.00 -12.99 -40.69
C VAL A 457 -4.61 -12.99 -39.19
N GLY A 458 -3.52 -12.33 -38.84
CA GLY A 458 -3.04 -12.20 -37.47
C GLY A 458 -2.96 -13.53 -36.74
N GLY A 459 -3.51 -13.63 -35.54
CA GLY A 459 -3.59 -14.86 -34.73
C GLY A 459 -4.59 -15.89 -35.23
N CYS A 460 -5.40 -15.57 -36.24
CA CYS A 460 -6.31 -16.56 -36.85
C CYS A 460 -5.57 -17.43 -37.87
N GLN A 461 -4.71 -18.30 -37.39
CA GLN A 461 -3.89 -19.21 -38.18
C GLN A 461 -4.33 -20.66 -37.98
N PRO A 462 -4.11 -21.56 -38.97
CA PRO A 462 -4.36 -22.97 -38.79
C PRO A 462 -3.44 -23.52 -37.71
N ASN A 463 -3.86 -24.59 -37.05
CA ASN A 463 -3.05 -25.27 -36.04
C ASN A 463 -1.66 -25.66 -36.62
N SER A 464 -0.59 -25.24 -35.97
CA SER A 464 0.80 -25.38 -36.45
C SER A 464 1.23 -26.84 -36.65
N THR A 465 0.62 -27.79 -35.94
CA THR A 465 0.93 -29.21 -36.04
C THR A 465 0.13 -29.92 -37.15
N THR A 466 -1.17 -29.55 -37.31
CA THR A 466 -2.05 -30.20 -38.24
C THR A 466 -2.20 -29.46 -39.57
N GLY A 467 -1.85 -28.17 -39.60
CA GLY A 467 -2.08 -27.30 -40.76
C GLY A 467 -3.56 -27.01 -41.06
N LEU A 468 -4.48 -27.30 -40.13
CA LEU A 468 -5.90 -27.17 -40.32
C LEU A 468 -6.53 -26.23 -39.28
N PHE A 469 -7.59 -25.53 -39.69
CA PHE A 469 -8.51 -24.85 -38.77
C PHE A 469 -9.46 -25.86 -38.11
N THR A 470 -9.95 -25.54 -36.93
CA THR A 470 -11.04 -26.33 -36.33
C THR A 470 -12.34 -26.18 -37.13
N PRO A 471 -13.22 -27.19 -37.07
CA PRO A 471 -14.52 -27.10 -37.77
C PRO A 471 -15.34 -25.86 -37.38
N GLU A 472 -15.28 -25.44 -36.11
CA GLU A 472 -16.03 -24.29 -35.59
C GLU A 472 -15.50 -22.98 -36.21
N VAL A 473 -14.17 -22.79 -36.30
CA VAL A 473 -13.54 -21.63 -36.92
C VAL A 473 -13.86 -21.55 -38.40
N LEU A 474 -13.86 -22.70 -39.11
CA LEU A 474 -14.26 -22.76 -40.52
C LEU A 474 -15.75 -22.44 -40.69
N ALA A 475 -16.62 -22.95 -39.84
CA ALA A 475 -18.06 -22.70 -39.86
C ALA A 475 -18.39 -21.24 -39.57
N ALA A 476 -17.66 -20.61 -38.66
CA ALA A 476 -17.79 -19.19 -38.32
C ALA A 476 -17.20 -18.26 -39.39
N GLY A 477 -16.27 -18.77 -40.24
CA GLY A 477 -15.57 -17.97 -41.26
C GLY A 477 -14.41 -17.11 -40.69
N GLY A 478 -13.98 -17.35 -39.46
CA GLY A 478 -12.91 -16.62 -38.79
C GLY A 478 -12.76 -16.96 -37.29
N CYS A 479 -11.75 -16.40 -36.65
CA CYS A 479 -11.53 -16.55 -35.24
C CYS A 479 -12.23 -15.45 -34.45
N THR A 480 -12.72 -15.78 -33.25
CA THR A 480 -13.26 -14.80 -32.30
C THR A 480 -12.18 -13.80 -31.89
N THR A 481 -12.60 -12.55 -31.73
CA THR A 481 -11.72 -11.49 -31.25
C THR A 481 -11.91 -11.27 -29.74
N ALA A 482 -10.92 -10.62 -29.10
CA ALA A 482 -11.03 -10.23 -27.70
C ALA A 482 -12.27 -9.34 -27.48
N SER A 483 -13.11 -9.69 -26.53
CA SER A 483 -14.28 -8.92 -26.11
C SER A 483 -13.93 -7.99 -24.95
N GLY A 484 -14.64 -6.88 -24.88
CA GLY A 484 -14.46 -5.87 -23.84
C GLY A 484 -13.38 -4.84 -24.15
N ALA A 485 -13.34 -3.80 -23.33
CA ALA A 485 -12.32 -2.74 -23.38
C ALA A 485 -10.92 -3.33 -23.23
N GLN A 486 -9.98 -2.84 -24.05
CA GLN A 486 -8.60 -3.32 -23.98
C GLN A 486 -7.90 -2.76 -22.76
N VAL A 487 -7.07 -3.56 -22.17
CA VAL A 487 -6.36 -3.58 -20.92
C VAL A 487 -7.24 -4.04 -19.74
N PHE A 488 -8.43 -3.52 -19.58
CA PHE A 488 -9.33 -3.87 -18.48
C PHE A 488 -10.77 -3.98 -19.01
N PRO A 489 -11.26 -5.19 -19.33
CA PRO A 489 -12.67 -5.40 -19.65
C PRO A 489 -13.54 -5.08 -18.43
N GLY A 490 -14.65 -4.38 -18.65
CA GLY A 490 -15.56 -4.01 -17.58
C GLY A 490 -16.16 -5.22 -16.84
N PHE A 491 -16.51 -5.00 -15.58
CA PHE A 491 -17.23 -5.98 -14.77
C PHE A 491 -18.58 -6.30 -15.46
N ARG A 492 -18.92 -7.59 -15.43
CA ARG A 492 -20.16 -8.08 -16.05
C ARG A 492 -21.27 -8.15 -14.99
N PRO A 493 -22.56 -8.13 -15.37
CA PRO A 493 -23.64 -8.39 -14.41
C PRO A 493 -23.49 -9.71 -13.63
N ALA A 494 -22.81 -10.71 -14.20
CA ALA A 494 -22.50 -11.96 -13.51
C ALA A 494 -21.37 -11.83 -12.46
N ASN A 495 -20.66 -10.71 -12.44
CA ASN A 495 -19.62 -10.39 -11.43
C ASN A 495 -20.15 -9.46 -10.34
N GLU A 496 -21.42 -9.03 -10.40
CA GLU A 496 -22.02 -8.20 -9.35
C GLU A 496 -22.04 -8.95 -8.02
N VAL A 497 -21.68 -8.25 -6.97
CA VAL A 497 -21.57 -8.75 -5.59
C VAL A 497 -22.22 -7.72 -4.67
N ASP A 498 -22.95 -8.19 -3.68
CA ASP A 498 -23.51 -7.42 -2.56
C ASP A 498 -23.52 -8.34 -1.34
N GLU A 499 -22.38 -8.39 -0.63
CA GLU A 499 -22.14 -9.33 0.45
C GLU A 499 -21.72 -8.61 1.73
N ASP A 500 -22.17 -9.12 2.87
CA ASP A 500 -21.86 -8.58 4.18
C ASP A 500 -21.37 -9.63 5.18
N ARG A 501 -20.66 -9.15 6.18
CA ARG A 501 -20.17 -9.96 7.30
C ARG A 501 -20.31 -9.21 8.60
N THR A 502 -20.66 -9.92 9.68
CA THR A 502 -20.63 -9.40 11.03
C THR A 502 -19.57 -10.11 11.88
N ALA A 503 -18.95 -9.35 12.78
CA ALA A 503 -18.01 -9.87 13.77
C ALA A 503 -18.31 -9.27 15.15
N ILE A 504 -18.17 -10.08 16.20
CA ILE A 504 -18.28 -9.65 17.59
C ILE A 504 -17.04 -10.13 18.34
N GLY A 505 -16.40 -9.22 19.08
CA GLY A 505 -15.19 -9.52 19.85
C GLY A 505 -15.28 -9.03 21.30
N ALA A 506 -14.58 -9.72 22.18
CA ALA A 506 -14.40 -9.33 23.57
C ALA A 506 -12.94 -9.60 24.00
N TYR A 507 -12.35 -8.69 24.78
CA TYR A 507 -11.00 -8.88 25.29
C TYR A 507 -10.84 -8.46 26.76
N VAL A 508 -9.79 -9.02 27.39
CA VAL A 508 -9.25 -8.59 28.68
C VAL A 508 -7.75 -8.44 28.55
N ASP A 509 -7.21 -7.35 29.07
CA ASP A 509 -5.78 -7.02 29.11
C ASP A 509 -5.39 -6.65 30.55
N LEU A 510 -4.28 -7.21 31.05
CA LEU A 510 -3.76 -7.04 32.39
C LEU A 510 -2.32 -6.58 32.31
N GLU A 511 -1.94 -5.53 33.06
CA GLU A 511 -0.56 -5.02 33.12
C GLU A 511 -0.23 -4.58 34.55
N ALA A 512 0.94 -4.99 35.05
CA ALA A 512 1.44 -4.52 36.33
C ALA A 512 2.98 -4.58 36.42
N ASN A 513 3.58 -3.69 37.18
CA ASN A 513 4.95 -3.87 37.70
C ASN A 513 4.89 -4.86 38.88
N VAL A 514 5.35 -6.09 38.63
CA VAL A 514 5.44 -7.14 39.69
C VAL A 514 6.47 -6.75 40.73
N THR A 515 7.58 -6.15 40.32
CA THR A 515 8.59 -5.48 41.15
C THR A 515 8.91 -4.15 40.50
N ASP A 516 9.70 -3.28 41.19
CA ASP A 516 10.15 -2.02 40.57
C ASP A 516 10.92 -2.23 39.25
N ALA A 517 11.53 -3.42 39.07
CA ALA A 517 12.31 -3.76 37.89
C ALA A 517 11.56 -4.65 36.86
N LEU A 518 10.45 -5.29 37.23
CA LEU A 518 9.78 -6.27 36.39
C LEU A 518 8.33 -5.86 36.08
N LEU A 519 8.11 -5.46 34.84
CA LEU A 519 6.79 -5.27 34.23
C LEU A 519 6.33 -6.58 33.57
N VAL A 520 5.08 -6.97 33.76
CA VAL A 520 4.42 -8.09 33.07
C VAL A 520 3.07 -7.63 32.54
N SER A 521 2.75 -8.03 31.31
CA SER A 521 1.42 -7.83 30.73
C SER A 521 0.92 -9.10 30.05
N GLY A 522 -0.41 -9.27 30.01
CA GLY A 522 -1.05 -10.40 29.35
C GLY A 522 -2.44 -10.03 28.85
N ALA A 523 -2.80 -10.46 27.65
CA ALA A 523 -4.10 -10.22 27.04
C ALA A 523 -4.70 -11.50 26.46
N VAL A 524 -6.04 -11.59 26.48
CA VAL A 524 -6.82 -12.63 25.79
C VAL A 524 -7.98 -11.95 25.08
N ARG A 525 -8.23 -12.35 23.84
CA ARG A 525 -9.38 -11.90 23.03
C ARG A 525 -10.06 -13.08 22.38
N VAL A 526 -11.37 -13.02 22.31
CA VAL A 526 -12.23 -13.97 21.60
C VAL A 526 -13.06 -13.20 20.58
N GLU A 527 -13.17 -13.72 19.37
CA GLU A 527 -13.97 -13.12 18.30
C GLU A 527 -14.81 -14.21 17.62
N SER A 528 -16.02 -13.85 17.19
CA SER A 528 -16.92 -14.69 16.40
C SER A 528 -17.33 -13.95 15.14
N TYR A 529 -17.16 -14.59 14.00
CA TYR A 529 -17.47 -14.08 12.67
C TYR A 529 -18.62 -14.89 12.06
N SER A 530 -19.48 -14.23 11.28
CA SER A 530 -20.65 -14.87 10.67
C SER A 530 -20.31 -15.84 9.53
N ASP A 531 -19.11 -15.75 8.95
CA ASP A 531 -18.67 -16.50 7.77
C ASP A 531 -17.73 -17.68 8.09
N PHE A 532 -16.68 -17.52 8.88
CA PHE A 532 -15.67 -18.57 9.10
C PHE A 532 -15.56 -19.07 10.56
N GLY A 533 -16.33 -18.49 11.52
CA GLY A 533 -16.44 -19.02 12.87
C GLY A 533 -15.71 -18.22 13.95
N GLU A 534 -15.11 -18.92 14.92
CA GLU A 534 -14.59 -18.33 16.16
C GLU A 534 -13.07 -18.38 16.22
N THR A 535 -12.45 -17.34 16.79
CA THR A 535 -11.01 -17.25 17.02
C THR A 535 -10.71 -16.89 18.48
N VAL A 536 -9.57 -17.37 18.99
CA VAL A 536 -9.05 -17.02 20.31
C VAL A 536 -7.59 -16.62 20.20
N THR A 537 -7.25 -15.42 20.65
CA THR A 537 -5.89 -14.92 20.67
C THR A 537 -5.45 -14.58 22.08
N GLY A 538 -4.15 -14.79 22.35
CA GLY A 538 -3.53 -14.51 23.63
C GLY A 538 -2.15 -13.89 23.45
N LYS A 539 -1.75 -13.06 24.39
CA LYS A 539 -0.43 -12.42 24.45
C LYS A 539 0.10 -12.46 25.87
N LEU A 540 1.41 -12.70 25.98
CA LEU A 540 2.17 -12.52 27.22
C LEU A 540 3.43 -11.72 26.87
N ALA A 541 3.67 -10.64 27.62
CA ALA A 541 4.89 -9.84 27.46
C ALA A 541 5.47 -9.46 28.81
N ALA A 542 6.79 -9.28 28.84
CA ALA A 542 7.50 -8.86 30.03
C ALA A 542 8.67 -7.93 29.68
N ARG A 543 9.00 -7.05 30.63
CA ARG A 543 10.17 -6.19 30.59
C ARG A 543 10.88 -6.24 31.94
N TYR A 544 12.20 -6.35 31.89
CA TYR A 544 13.03 -6.31 33.08
C TYR A 544 14.09 -5.20 32.98
N ASP A 545 14.04 -4.22 33.86
CA ASP A 545 14.98 -3.11 33.98
C ASP A 545 16.11 -3.53 34.94
N PHE A 546 17.31 -3.80 34.40
CA PHE A 546 18.50 -4.11 35.20
C PHE A 546 18.99 -2.89 35.96
N ASN A 547 18.82 -1.73 35.36
CA ASN A 547 19.13 -0.41 35.89
C ASN A 547 18.50 0.65 34.95
N ASP A 548 18.66 1.95 35.28
CA ASP A 548 18.13 3.07 34.50
C ASP A 548 18.64 3.14 33.04
N MET A 549 19.77 2.45 32.74
CA MET A 549 20.39 2.47 31.41
C MET A 549 20.04 1.26 30.55
N PHE A 550 19.73 0.12 31.15
CA PHE A 550 19.59 -1.12 30.41
C PHE A 550 18.38 -1.94 30.84
N ALA A 551 17.54 -2.30 29.83
CA ALA A 551 16.42 -3.18 30.03
C ALA A 551 16.36 -4.27 28.94
N LEU A 552 15.76 -5.41 29.27
CA LEU A 552 15.34 -6.44 28.33
C LEU A 552 13.82 -6.52 28.30
N ARG A 553 13.27 -6.80 27.12
CA ARG A 553 11.84 -7.02 26.91
C ARG A 553 11.60 -8.23 26.02
N GLY A 554 10.42 -8.82 26.08
CA GLY A 554 10.07 -9.90 25.18
C GLY A 554 8.59 -10.25 25.24
N SER A 555 8.09 -10.83 24.17
CA SER A 555 6.70 -11.25 24.05
C SER A 555 6.57 -12.58 23.33
N ILE A 556 5.45 -13.25 23.62
CA ILE A 556 4.91 -14.37 22.84
C ILE A 556 3.43 -14.16 22.68
N GLN A 557 2.92 -14.40 21.47
CA GLN A 557 1.48 -14.31 21.19
C GLN A 557 1.08 -15.17 20.00
N ASN A 558 -0.21 -15.55 19.96
CA ASN A 558 -0.84 -15.95 18.72
C ASN A 558 -1.71 -14.82 18.18
N GLY A 559 -1.82 -14.76 16.87
CA GLY A 559 -2.61 -13.79 16.13
C GLY A 559 -3.40 -14.45 15.01
N PHE A 560 -4.29 -13.71 14.38
CA PHE A 560 -5.01 -14.16 13.21
C PHE A 560 -5.36 -12.99 12.28
N ARG A 561 -5.69 -13.32 11.04
CA ARG A 561 -6.32 -12.42 10.07
C ARG A 561 -7.53 -13.10 9.44
N ALA A 562 -8.67 -12.42 9.49
CA ALA A 562 -9.88 -12.86 8.81
C ALA A 562 -9.67 -12.76 7.28
N PRO A 563 -10.18 -13.69 6.46
CA PRO A 563 -10.23 -13.48 5.01
C PRO A 563 -11.04 -12.21 4.73
N SER A 564 -10.54 -11.30 3.90
CA SER A 564 -11.32 -10.12 3.54
C SER A 564 -12.49 -10.49 2.62
N LEU A 565 -13.59 -9.70 2.66
CA LEU A 565 -14.71 -9.92 1.73
C LEU A 565 -14.23 -9.80 0.27
N GLN A 566 -13.28 -8.91 0.01
CA GLN A 566 -12.64 -8.78 -1.29
C GLN A 566 -11.97 -10.09 -1.74
N GLN A 567 -11.25 -10.78 -0.86
CA GLN A 567 -10.60 -12.06 -1.19
C GLN A 567 -11.61 -13.19 -1.43
N GLN A 568 -12.75 -13.16 -0.74
CA GLN A 568 -13.78 -14.19 -0.87
C GLN A 568 -14.62 -14.04 -2.14
N TYR A 569 -14.97 -12.80 -2.51
CA TYR A 569 -16.01 -12.53 -3.51
C TYR A 569 -15.52 -11.81 -4.78
N PHE A 570 -14.27 -11.37 -4.83
CA PHE A 570 -13.76 -10.66 -6.00
C PHE A 570 -13.81 -11.50 -7.27
N ALA A 571 -14.45 -10.95 -8.31
CA ALA A 571 -14.61 -11.57 -9.61
C ALA A 571 -14.28 -10.58 -10.73
N THR A 572 -13.27 -10.86 -11.53
CA THR A 572 -12.89 -10.03 -12.67
C THR A 572 -12.14 -10.80 -13.74
N THR A 573 -12.05 -10.21 -14.94
CA THR A 573 -11.16 -10.68 -15.99
C THR A 573 -10.10 -9.61 -16.24
N SER A 574 -8.83 -9.95 -16.16
CA SER A 574 -7.72 -9.03 -16.41
C SER A 574 -6.73 -9.59 -17.42
N THR A 575 -6.03 -8.72 -18.16
CA THR A 575 -4.96 -9.14 -19.07
C THR A 575 -3.67 -9.32 -18.29
N ASN A 576 -3.11 -10.54 -18.28
CA ASN A 576 -1.85 -10.88 -17.64
C ASN A 576 -0.83 -11.35 -18.66
N PHE A 577 0.46 -11.08 -18.40
CA PHE A 577 1.55 -11.53 -19.26
C PHE A 577 2.13 -12.84 -18.73
N ILE A 578 2.02 -13.90 -19.54
CA ILE A 578 2.64 -15.19 -19.27
C ILE A 578 3.77 -15.39 -20.28
N ASN A 579 5.01 -15.41 -19.82
CA ASN A 579 6.20 -15.50 -20.67
C ASN A 579 6.22 -14.42 -21.78
N GLY A 580 5.81 -13.19 -21.45
CA GLY A 580 5.78 -12.05 -22.38
C GLY A 580 4.60 -12.05 -23.37
N VAL A 581 3.67 -13.00 -23.26
CA VAL A 581 2.43 -13.06 -24.07
C VAL A 581 1.23 -12.67 -23.21
N PRO A 582 0.39 -11.70 -23.63
CA PRO A 582 -0.80 -11.30 -22.89
C PRO A 582 -1.92 -12.36 -23.03
N PHE A 583 -2.50 -12.75 -21.87
CA PHE A 583 -3.67 -13.62 -21.75
C PHE A 583 -4.74 -12.97 -20.90
N ASP A 584 -6.00 -13.16 -21.27
CA ASP A 584 -7.12 -12.78 -20.41
C ASP A 584 -7.34 -13.87 -19.36
N ILE A 585 -7.17 -13.53 -18.11
CA ILE A 585 -7.26 -14.41 -16.94
C ILE A 585 -8.48 -13.99 -16.12
N THR A 586 -9.35 -14.94 -15.80
CA THR A 586 -10.48 -14.71 -14.89
C THR A 586 -10.06 -15.02 -13.45
N THR A 587 -10.29 -14.07 -12.54
CA THR A 587 -10.24 -14.33 -11.10
C THR A 587 -11.64 -14.72 -10.66
N PHE A 588 -11.81 -15.93 -10.14
CA PHE A 588 -13.08 -16.46 -9.68
C PHE A 588 -13.24 -16.28 -8.17
N PRO A 589 -14.44 -15.98 -7.66
CA PRO A 589 -14.73 -16.16 -6.25
C PRO A 589 -14.51 -17.62 -5.83
N VAL A 590 -14.19 -17.87 -4.58
CA VAL A 590 -13.96 -19.25 -4.07
C VAL A 590 -15.23 -20.12 -4.16
N THR A 591 -16.39 -19.50 -4.17
CA THR A 591 -17.71 -20.15 -4.32
C THR A 591 -18.07 -20.48 -5.78
N ASP A 592 -17.30 -20.00 -6.76
CA ASP A 592 -17.56 -20.28 -8.17
C ASP A 592 -17.34 -21.77 -8.49
N PRO A 593 -18.28 -22.45 -9.17
CA PRO A 593 -18.15 -23.87 -9.50
C PRO A 593 -16.88 -24.22 -10.31
N ILE A 594 -16.36 -23.29 -11.12
CA ILE A 594 -15.10 -23.48 -11.88
C ILE A 594 -13.91 -23.48 -10.94
N ALA A 595 -13.87 -22.53 -9.99
CA ALA A 595 -12.84 -22.48 -8.96
C ALA A 595 -12.84 -23.73 -8.09
N GLN A 596 -14.04 -24.18 -7.66
CA GLN A 596 -14.20 -25.40 -6.84
C GLN A 596 -13.74 -26.66 -7.61
N ALA A 597 -14.04 -26.76 -8.90
CA ALA A 597 -13.52 -27.83 -9.74
C ALA A 597 -11.98 -27.81 -9.84
N LEU A 598 -11.37 -26.63 -9.76
CA LEU A 598 -9.92 -26.44 -9.73
C LEU A 598 -9.32 -26.58 -8.33
N GLY A 599 -10.12 -26.81 -7.30
CA GLY A 599 -9.66 -27.07 -5.93
C GLY A 599 -9.90 -25.95 -4.93
N ALA A 600 -10.62 -24.87 -5.31
CA ALA A 600 -10.99 -23.82 -4.35
C ALA A 600 -11.87 -24.40 -3.23
N GLN A 601 -11.66 -23.86 -2.03
CA GLN A 601 -12.44 -24.12 -0.81
C GLN A 601 -12.82 -22.79 -0.20
N ASP A 602 -13.84 -22.80 0.67
CA ASP A 602 -14.17 -21.61 1.46
C ASP A 602 -12.94 -21.16 2.24
N LEU A 603 -12.72 -19.87 2.33
CA LEU A 603 -11.55 -19.31 3.02
C LEU A 603 -11.74 -19.37 4.53
N ASP A 604 -10.66 -19.70 5.22
CA ASP A 604 -10.56 -19.69 6.68
C ASP A 604 -9.54 -18.62 7.14
N ALA A 605 -9.49 -18.37 8.45
CA ALA A 605 -8.55 -17.41 9.00
C ALA A 605 -7.08 -17.83 8.82
N GLU A 606 -6.20 -16.88 8.48
CA GLU A 606 -4.76 -17.05 8.69
C GLU A 606 -4.46 -17.08 10.19
N ASN A 607 -3.56 -17.93 10.62
CA ASN A 607 -3.13 -18.03 12.01
C ASN A 607 -1.64 -17.72 12.15
N SER A 608 -1.27 -17.01 13.20
CA SER A 608 0.14 -16.70 13.45
C SER A 608 0.57 -17.00 14.88
N VAL A 609 1.89 -17.27 15.01
CA VAL A 609 2.58 -17.26 16.32
C VAL A 609 3.77 -16.34 16.20
N ASN A 610 3.84 -15.36 17.09
CA ASN A 610 4.88 -14.33 17.10
C ASN A 610 5.72 -14.46 18.37
N TYR A 611 7.04 -14.37 18.22
CA TYR A 611 8.02 -14.32 19.29
C TYR A 611 8.86 -13.06 19.12
N SER A 612 9.08 -12.32 20.19
CA SER A 612 10.02 -11.19 20.18
C SER A 612 10.89 -11.17 21.43
N ILE A 613 12.14 -10.70 21.28
CA ILE A 613 13.05 -10.37 22.36
C ILE A 613 13.81 -9.12 21.98
N GLY A 614 13.88 -8.16 22.89
CA GLY A 614 14.52 -6.87 22.66
C GLY A 614 15.35 -6.38 23.83
N ALA A 615 16.28 -5.50 23.52
CA ALA A 615 17.11 -4.78 24.47
C ALA A 615 16.94 -3.26 24.28
N VAL A 616 16.82 -2.54 25.38
CA VAL A 616 16.74 -1.07 25.40
C VAL A 616 17.95 -0.56 26.16
N PHE A 617 18.70 0.34 25.53
CA PHE A 617 19.83 1.03 26.17
C PHE A 617 19.62 2.54 26.14
N ARG A 618 19.80 3.20 27.30
CA ARG A 618 19.67 4.65 27.47
C ARG A 618 20.91 5.17 28.18
N ASN A 619 21.54 6.20 27.64
CA ASN A 619 22.63 6.88 28.30
C ASN A 619 22.64 8.37 27.93
N GLY A 620 21.98 9.19 28.73
CA GLY A 620 21.84 10.61 28.47
C GLY A 620 21.15 10.86 27.12
N PRO A 621 21.83 11.47 26.16
CA PRO A 621 21.21 11.77 24.84
C PRO A 621 21.11 10.56 23.89
N LEU A 622 21.69 9.42 24.23
CA LEU A 622 21.70 8.21 23.40
C LEU A 622 20.61 7.22 23.83
N ASN A 623 19.74 6.86 22.90
CA ASN A 623 18.79 5.76 23.06
C ASN A 623 19.03 4.75 21.95
N VAL A 624 19.12 3.46 22.30
CA VAL A 624 19.27 2.36 21.34
C VAL A 624 18.28 1.26 21.68
N THR A 625 17.54 0.78 20.68
CA THR A 625 16.71 -0.43 20.77
C THR A 625 17.19 -1.46 19.77
N VAL A 626 17.21 -2.72 20.20
CA VAL A 626 17.52 -3.88 19.34
C VAL A 626 16.43 -4.91 19.60
N ASP A 627 15.64 -5.25 18.61
CA ASP A 627 14.50 -6.15 18.75
C ASP A 627 14.60 -7.28 17.71
N ALA A 628 14.81 -8.51 18.14
CA ALA A 628 14.77 -9.71 17.32
C ALA A 628 13.36 -10.30 17.34
N TYR A 629 12.91 -10.82 16.22
CA TYR A 629 11.55 -11.37 16.06
C TYR A 629 11.54 -12.62 15.20
N ARG A 630 10.52 -13.45 15.42
CA ARG A 630 10.10 -14.55 14.56
C ARG A 630 8.57 -14.57 14.51
N ILE A 631 8.03 -14.69 13.30
CA ILE A 631 6.60 -14.70 13.00
C ILE A 631 6.33 -15.90 12.10
N ASP A 632 5.64 -16.91 12.63
CA ASP A 632 5.16 -18.06 11.89
C ASP A 632 3.71 -17.77 11.48
N VAL A 633 3.39 -17.81 10.17
CA VAL A 633 2.02 -17.63 9.65
C VAL A 633 1.64 -18.91 8.94
N ASN A 634 0.57 -19.56 9.41
CA ASN A 634 -0.01 -20.76 8.82
C ASN A 634 -1.31 -20.42 8.09
N ASP A 635 -1.62 -21.22 7.07
CA ASP A 635 -2.83 -21.09 6.25
C ASP A 635 -2.97 -19.68 5.62
N ARG A 636 -1.84 -19.06 5.24
CA ARG A 636 -1.83 -17.73 4.61
C ARG A 636 -2.72 -17.71 3.38
N ILE A 637 -3.55 -16.67 3.26
CA ILE A 637 -4.44 -16.45 2.12
C ILE A 637 -3.65 -15.83 0.98
N VAL A 638 -3.64 -16.51 -0.15
CA VAL A 638 -2.90 -16.10 -1.34
C VAL A 638 -3.76 -16.25 -2.59
N LEU A 639 -3.42 -15.52 -3.65
CA LEU A 639 -4.02 -15.69 -4.96
C LEU A 639 -3.26 -16.76 -5.75
N SER A 640 -3.96 -17.76 -6.28
CA SER A 640 -3.37 -18.89 -7.01
C SER A 640 -2.62 -18.45 -8.28
N GLU A 641 -1.87 -19.38 -8.85
CA GLU A 641 -1.33 -19.26 -10.21
C GLU A 641 -2.46 -19.18 -11.25
N ASN A 642 -2.10 -18.76 -12.46
CA ASN A 642 -2.99 -18.74 -13.60
C ASN A 642 -3.15 -20.16 -14.17
N LEU A 643 -4.22 -20.85 -13.82
CA LEU A 643 -4.53 -22.22 -14.21
C LEU A 643 -5.20 -22.21 -15.60
N THR A 644 -4.42 -22.08 -16.66
CA THR A 644 -4.91 -21.85 -18.03
C THR A 644 -4.27 -22.79 -19.08
N SER A 645 -3.57 -23.85 -18.66
CA SER A 645 -2.98 -24.83 -19.58
C SER A 645 -4.03 -25.61 -20.36
N SER A 646 -3.64 -26.23 -21.48
CA SER A 646 -4.58 -26.96 -22.35
C SER A 646 -5.23 -28.16 -21.69
N ASP A 647 -4.51 -28.83 -20.78
CA ASP A 647 -5.02 -29.98 -20.01
C ASP A 647 -5.91 -29.55 -18.84
N VAL A 648 -5.65 -28.37 -18.22
CA VAL A 648 -6.61 -27.74 -17.28
C VAL A 648 -7.92 -27.42 -18.00
N ARG A 649 -7.89 -26.82 -19.19
CA ARG A 649 -9.11 -26.56 -19.97
C ARG A 649 -9.83 -27.84 -20.36
N ALA A 650 -9.09 -28.89 -20.75
CA ALA A 650 -9.67 -30.20 -21.05
C ALA A 650 -10.31 -30.83 -19.81
N TYR A 651 -9.69 -30.69 -18.65
CA TYR A 651 -10.24 -31.13 -17.37
C TYR A 651 -11.55 -30.40 -17.06
N LEU A 652 -11.58 -29.06 -17.18
CA LEU A 652 -12.80 -28.26 -16.96
C LEU A 652 -13.95 -28.67 -17.91
N VAL A 653 -13.66 -28.92 -19.18
CA VAL A 653 -14.65 -29.47 -20.14
C VAL A 653 -15.17 -30.82 -19.67
N SER A 654 -14.32 -31.71 -19.12
CA SER A 654 -14.74 -33.01 -18.56
C SER A 654 -15.64 -32.89 -17.34
N GLN A 655 -15.54 -31.78 -16.59
CA GLN A 655 -16.40 -31.44 -15.46
C GLN A 655 -17.70 -30.71 -15.90
N GLY A 656 -17.89 -30.47 -17.17
CA GLY A 656 -19.09 -29.83 -17.72
C GLY A 656 -18.95 -28.32 -18.01
N PHE A 657 -17.79 -27.72 -17.74
CA PHE A 657 -17.54 -26.28 -17.96
C PHE A 657 -17.05 -26.01 -19.40
N ILE A 658 -17.93 -26.15 -20.36
CA ILE A 658 -17.63 -25.94 -21.78
C ILE A 658 -17.36 -24.46 -22.05
N GLY A 659 -16.20 -24.16 -22.67
CA GLY A 659 -15.80 -22.79 -23.04
C GLY A 659 -15.07 -22.01 -21.96
N SER A 660 -14.82 -22.59 -20.77
CA SER A 660 -13.97 -21.96 -19.76
C SER A 660 -12.52 -21.91 -20.22
N GLY A 661 -11.88 -20.72 -20.11
CA GLY A 661 -10.45 -20.50 -20.36
C GLY A 661 -9.55 -20.94 -19.20
N GLY A 662 -10.15 -21.29 -18.05
CA GLY A 662 -9.45 -21.39 -16.75
C GLY A 662 -9.30 -20.03 -16.08
N GLY A 663 -8.53 -19.97 -15.02
CA GLY A 663 -8.33 -18.73 -14.27
C GLY A 663 -7.54 -18.94 -12.98
N ARG A 664 -7.82 -18.10 -11.99
CA ARG A 664 -7.20 -18.13 -10.66
C ARG A 664 -8.26 -17.84 -9.60
N PHE A 665 -7.95 -18.15 -8.36
CA PHE A 665 -8.83 -17.94 -7.20
C PHE A 665 -8.00 -17.79 -5.92
N PHE A 666 -8.60 -17.28 -4.87
CA PHE A 666 -7.98 -17.21 -3.55
C PHE A 666 -8.02 -18.57 -2.84
N LEU A 667 -7.02 -18.83 -2.01
CA LEU A 667 -6.93 -20.07 -1.22
C LEU A 667 -6.07 -19.87 0.03
N ASN A 668 -6.34 -20.68 1.06
CA ASN A 668 -5.48 -20.89 2.22
C ASN A 668 -4.42 -21.97 1.91
N GLY A 669 -3.39 -22.07 2.78
CA GLY A 669 -2.50 -23.21 2.79
C GLY A 669 -1.07 -22.94 2.38
N VAL A 670 -0.65 -21.67 2.33
CA VAL A 670 0.76 -21.29 2.29
C VAL A 670 1.22 -20.97 3.71
N ASP A 671 2.22 -21.71 4.20
CA ASP A 671 2.84 -21.42 5.48
C ASP A 671 4.16 -20.67 5.28
N THR A 672 4.39 -19.67 6.12
CA THR A 672 5.62 -18.86 6.06
C THR A 672 6.23 -18.68 7.45
N GLU A 673 7.57 -18.65 7.50
CA GLU A 673 8.36 -18.24 8.66
C GLU A 673 9.11 -16.95 8.32
N THR A 674 8.85 -15.87 9.06
CA THR A 674 9.57 -14.61 8.92
C THR A 674 10.38 -14.34 10.18
N SER A 675 11.68 -14.11 10.06
CA SER A 675 12.57 -13.80 11.18
C SER A 675 13.46 -12.61 10.85
N GLY A 676 13.82 -11.83 11.89
CA GLY A 676 14.65 -10.66 11.67
C GLY A 676 15.10 -9.95 12.92
N VAL A 677 15.82 -8.84 12.69
CA VAL A 677 16.31 -7.95 13.75
C VAL A 677 16.10 -6.50 13.32
N ASP A 678 15.49 -5.72 14.18
CA ASP A 678 15.37 -4.26 14.07
C ASP A 678 16.33 -3.59 15.03
N ILE A 679 17.05 -2.58 14.56
CA ILE A 679 17.94 -1.74 15.37
C ILE A 679 17.55 -0.29 15.13
N VAL A 680 17.29 0.48 16.19
CA VAL A 680 17.05 1.91 16.11
C VAL A 680 17.91 2.61 17.14
N ALA A 681 18.68 3.63 16.73
CA ALA A 681 19.50 4.46 17.59
C ALA A 681 19.22 5.94 17.35
N ASN A 682 18.93 6.67 18.40
CA ASN A 682 18.72 8.11 18.39
C ASN A 682 19.77 8.79 19.26
N TYR A 683 20.39 9.83 18.75
CA TYR A 683 21.37 10.63 19.47
C TYR A 683 21.12 12.13 19.30
N ALA A 684 20.81 12.81 20.41
CA ALA A 684 20.70 14.26 20.44
C ALA A 684 22.06 14.85 20.86
N PHE A 685 22.81 15.43 19.94
CA PHE A 685 24.10 16.03 20.24
C PHE A 685 23.95 17.23 21.21
N PRO A 686 24.88 17.43 22.11
CA PRO A 686 24.94 18.66 22.91
C PRO A 686 24.95 19.88 21.98
N GLU A 687 24.19 20.92 22.32
CA GLU A 687 24.17 22.16 21.57
C GLU A 687 25.56 22.80 21.49
N THR A 688 25.94 23.28 20.32
CA THR A 688 27.23 23.88 20.01
C THR A 688 27.06 25.25 19.35
N GLU A 689 28.14 26.02 19.22
CA GLU A 689 28.12 27.31 18.51
C GLU A 689 27.73 27.17 17.04
N ILE A 690 27.90 26.00 16.44
CA ILE A 690 27.47 25.70 15.04
C ILE A 690 26.04 25.17 14.95
N GLY A 691 25.33 25.06 16.08
CA GLY A 691 23.92 24.66 16.17
C GLY A 691 23.68 23.34 16.86
N ARG A 692 22.43 22.88 16.77
CA ARG A 692 21.94 21.61 17.32
C ARG A 692 21.92 20.56 16.23
N PHE A 693 22.31 19.34 16.58
CA PHE A 693 22.27 18.18 15.71
C PHE A 693 21.48 17.06 16.37
N ASN A 694 20.64 16.37 15.60
CA ASN A 694 19.97 15.12 15.99
C ASN A 694 20.27 14.07 14.93
N ALA A 695 20.76 12.91 15.34
CA ALA A 695 20.99 11.77 14.45
C ALA A 695 20.06 10.62 14.78
N THR A 696 19.49 10.01 13.76
CA THR A 696 18.74 8.76 13.86
C THR A 696 19.36 7.74 12.93
N LEU A 697 19.63 6.55 13.43
CA LEU A 697 20.11 5.41 12.65
C LEU A 697 19.12 4.26 12.81
N GLY A 698 18.78 3.63 11.71
CA GLY A 698 17.90 2.45 11.67
C GLY A 698 18.52 1.35 10.84
N ALA A 699 18.34 0.09 11.24
CA ALA A 699 18.68 -1.08 10.46
C ALA A 699 17.60 -2.15 10.65
N ASN A 700 17.21 -2.81 9.57
CA ASN A 700 16.38 -4.00 9.58
C ASN A 700 17.10 -5.09 8.80
N PHE A 701 17.13 -6.27 9.38
CA PHE A 701 17.52 -7.51 8.72
C PHE A 701 16.31 -8.43 8.76
N ASN A 702 15.85 -8.91 7.62
CA ASN A 702 14.64 -9.69 7.49
C ASN A 702 14.83 -10.88 6.56
N LYS A 703 14.24 -12.01 6.91
CA LYS A 703 14.21 -13.22 6.09
C LYS A 703 12.84 -13.86 6.21
N THR A 704 12.23 -14.17 5.06
CA THR A 704 11.01 -14.98 4.99
C THR A 704 11.32 -16.27 4.24
N ASP A 705 10.88 -17.39 4.78
CA ASP A 705 10.93 -18.72 4.15
C ASP A 705 9.48 -19.22 3.99
N VAL A 706 9.14 -19.75 2.82
CA VAL A 706 7.89 -20.49 2.58
C VAL A 706 8.10 -21.93 2.99
N THR A 707 7.41 -22.36 4.04
CA THR A 707 7.61 -23.68 4.66
C THR A 707 6.66 -24.74 4.15
N ALA A 708 5.48 -24.33 3.64
CA ALA A 708 4.51 -25.21 2.97
C ALA A 708 3.77 -24.48 1.85
N VAL A 709 3.34 -25.22 0.84
CA VAL A 709 2.47 -24.76 -0.25
C VAL A 709 1.33 -25.76 -0.44
N PRO A 710 0.12 -25.31 -0.87
CA PRO A 710 -1.02 -26.18 -1.05
C PRO A 710 -0.84 -27.14 -2.22
N ASP A 711 -1.29 -28.37 -2.05
CA ASP A 711 -1.33 -29.41 -3.07
C ASP A 711 -2.78 -29.83 -3.36
N VAL A 712 -3.13 -29.93 -4.64
CA VAL A 712 -4.46 -30.34 -5.10
C VAL A 712 -4.31 -31.56 -5.99
N PRO A 713 -4.65 -32.77 -5.49
CA PRO A 713 -4.42 -34.03 -6.19
C PRO A 713 -5.02 -34.10 -7.60
N GLN A 714 -6.19 -33.47 -7.84
CA GLN A 714 -6.83 -33.44 -9.17
C GLN A 714 -6.04 -32.61 -10.20
N LEU A 715 -5.26 -31.60 -9.76
CA LEU A 715 -4.40 -30.81 -10.64
C LEU A 715 -3.05 -31.47 -10.83
N THR A 716 -2.45 -32.02 -9.78
CA THR A 716 -1.16 -32.72 -9.87
C THR A 716 -1.22 -34.00 -10.71
N ALA A 717 -2.43 -34.57 -10.90
CA ALA A 717 -2.65 -35.69 -11.80
C ALA A 717 -2.70 -35.29 -13.29
N LEU A 718 -2.75 -34.00 -13.63
CA LEU A 718 -2.77 -33.55 -15.02
C LEU A 718 -1.36 -33.57 -15.64
N PRO A 719 -1.23 -33.75 -16.98
CA PRO A 719 0.07 -33.84 -17.66
C PRO A 719 0.99 -32.62 -17.45
N SER A 720 0.43 -31.43 -17.34
CA SER A 720 1.21 -30.20 -17.07
C SER A 720 1.59 -30.04 -15.60
N ASN A 721 1.04 -30.88 -14.71
CA ASN A 721 1.24 -30.81 -13.26
C ASN A 721 1.11 -29.36 -12.73
N PRO A 722 -0.04 -28.69 -12.96
CA PRO A 722 -0.21 -27.30 -12.54
C PRO A 722 -0.21 -27.18 -11.02
N VAL A 723 0.51 -26.21 -10.50
CA VAL A 723 0.61 -25.91 -9.07
C VAL A 723 -0.24 -24.67 -8.72
N LEU A 724 -0.83 -24.64 -7.53
CA LEU A 724 -1.63 -23.50 -7.08
C LEU A 724 -0.76 -22.32 -6.65
N PHE A 725 0.39 -22.58 -6.08
CA PHE A 725 1.33 -21.54 -5.65
C PHE A 725 2.75 -21.93 -6.10
N GLY A 726 3.17 -21.33 -7.19
CA GLY A 726 4.37 -21.72 -7.91
C GLY A 726 5.61 -20.92 -7.53
N ARG A 727 6.72 -21.25 -8.19
CA ARG A 727 8.04 -20.70 -7.95
C ARG A 727 8.09 -19.17 -7.89
N VAL A 728 7.41 -18.48 -8.80
CA VAL A 728 7.43 -17.01 -8.85
C VAL A 728 6.81 -16.42 -7.61
N ASN A 729 5.65 -16.93 -7.19
CA ASN A 729 4.96 -16.48 -5.98
C ASN A 729 5.76 -16.82 -4.71
N VAL A 730 6.35 -18.01 -4.62
CA VAL A 730 7.22 -18.40 -3.50
C VAL A 730 8.39 -17.44 -3.38
N LEU A 731 9.16 -17.24 -4.45
CA LEU A 731 10.32 -16.35 -4.45
C LEU A 731 9.95 -14.86 -4.28
N THR A 732 8.73 -14.45 -4.68
CA THR A 732 8.24 -13.10 -4.38
C THR A 732 8.11 -12.89 -2.87
N LEU A 733 7.66 -13.89 -2.11
CA LEU A 733 7.60 -13.81 -0.65
C LEU A 733 8.98 -13.89 0.01
N GLU A 734 9.89 -14.74 -0.51
CA GLU A 734 11.20 -15.00 0.10
C GLU A 734 12.27 -13.96 -0.26
N GLU A 735 12.26 -13.45 -1.49
CA GLU A 735 13.35 -12.68 -2.10
C GLU A 735 12.89 -11.38 -2.78
N GLY A 736 11.58 -11.15 -2.89
CA GLY A 736 11.00 -10.01 -3.62
C GLY A 736 11.06 -8.66 -2.86
N THR A 737 11.52 -8.66 -1.61
CA THR A 737 11.77 -7.46 -0.80
C THR A 737 13.20 -7.47 -0.26
N PRO A 738 13.82 -6.28 0.01
CA PRO A 738 15.16 -6.25 0.56
C PRO A 738 15.27 -7.01 1.87
N LYS A 739 16.27 -7.89 1.98
CA LYS A 739 16.58 -8.63 3.23
C LYS A 739 17.30 -7.76 4.26
N ASP A 740 17.91 -6.67 3.83
CA ASP A 740 18.50 -5.66 4.70
C ASP A 740 18.13 -4.26 4.22
N LYS A 741 17.84 -3.37 5.17
CA LYS A 741 17.59 -1.95 4.92
C LYS A 741 18.20 -1.12 6.03
N PHE A 742 18.91 -0.06 5.64
CA PHE A 742 19.52 0.88 6.59
C PHE A 742 18.98 2.27 6.31
N THR A 743 18.70 3.01 7.38
CA THR A 743 18.32 4.42 7.32
C THR A 743 19.26 5.22 8.23
N ALA A 744 19.69 6.37 7.77
CA ALA A 744 20.46 7.31 8.57
C ALA A 744 19.96 8.72 8.29
N SER A 745 19.61 9.47 9.31
CA SER A 745 19.25 10.88 9.18
C SER A 745 20.06 11.74 10.14
N LEU A 746 20.43 12.93 9.67
CA LEU A 746 21.07 13.98 10.46
C LEU A 746 20.28 15.27 10.25
N ASP A 747 19.64 15.75 11.29
CA ASP A 747 18.98 17.05 11.32
C ASP A 747 19.89 18.08 11.99
N TRP A 748 20.02 19.24 11.37
CA TRP A 748 20.76 20.39 11.88
C TRP A 748 19.88 21.63 11.96
N GLU A 749 20.00 22.36 13.05
CA GLU A 749 19.27 23.62 13.28
C GLU A 749 20.19 24.66 13.91
N ARG A 750 20.17 25.90 13.38
CA ARG A 750 20.88 27.05 13.91
C ARG A 750 20.15 28.35 13.63
N GLY A 751 19.52 28.93 14.65
CA GLY A 751 18.69 30.12 14.49
C GLY A 751 17.61 29.89 13.43
N PRO A 752 17.51 30.72 12.37
CA PRO A 752 16.48 30.55 11.34
C PRO A 752 16.83 29.47 10.29
N PHE A 753 18.00 28.87 10.34
CA PHE A 753 18.46 27.89 9.36
C PHE A 753 18.27 26.47 9.88
N GLY A 754 17.84 25.58 9.00
CA GLY A 754 17.79 24.14 9.25
C GLY A 754 18.23 23.37 8.01
N ALA A 755 18.73 22.15 8.23
CA ALA A 755 19.04 21.22 7.15
C ALA A 755 18.78 19.78 7.60
N THR A 756 18.38 18.95 6.68
CA THR A 756 18.25 17.49 6.86
C THR A 756 19.07 16.79 5.79
N LEU A 757 19.88 15.83 6.23
CA LEU A 757 20.57 14.88 5.36
C LEU A 757 20.04 13.49 5.72
N ARG A 758 19.62 12.71 4.71
CA ARG A 758 19.12 11.35 4.90
C ARG A 758 19.75 10.40 3.89
N ALA A 759 20.23 9.27 4.35
CA ALA A 759 20.72 8.18 3.51
C ALA A 759 19.88 6.93 3.78
N ILE A 760 19.44 6.27 2.71
CA ILE A 760 18.64 5.04 2.78
C ILE A 760 19.32 4.01 1.88
N ARG A 761 19.81 2.91 2.46
CA ARG A 761 20.37 1.80 1.70
C ARG A 761 19.36 0.66 1.68
N TYR A 762 19.06 0.18 0.50
CA TYR A 762 18.27 -1.03 0.27
C TYR A 762 19.21 -2.16 -0.14
N GLY A 763 18.98 -3.35 0.42
CA GLY A 763 19.68 -4.57 0.05
C GLY A 763 19.25 -5.11 -1.32
N GLU A 764 19.85 -6.20 -1.73
CA GLU A 764 19.56 -6.91 -2.98
C GLU A 764 18.10 -7.40 -3.01
N VAL A 765 17.49 -7.39 -4.20
CA VAL A 765 16.14 -7.91 -4.46
C VAL A 765 16.20 -8.83 -5.68
N LEU A 766 15.59 -10.03 -5.56
CA LEU A 766 15.42 -10.93 -6.69
C LEU A 766 14.13 -10.60 -7.46
N VAL A 767 14.24 -10.53 -8.77
CA VAL A 767 13.10 -10.50 -9.69
C VAL A 767 12.95 -11.92 -10.27
N PRO A 768 12.02 -12.72 -9.75
CA PRO A 768 11.88 -14.11 -10.15
C PRO A 768 11.15 -14.24 -11.49
N SER A 769 11.50 -15.28 -12.24
CA SER A 769 10.82 -15.70 -13.46
C SER A 769 10.31 -17.14 -13.31
N SER A 770 9.34 -17.53 -14.15
CA SER A 770 8.92 -18.93 -14.26
C SER A 770 10.06 -19.85 -14.75
N ASN A 771 11.00 -19.30 -15.54
CA ASN A 771 12.23 -19.97 -15.92
C ASN A 771 13.40 -19.43 -15.08
N PRO A 772 14.04 -20.24 -14.23
CA PRO A 772 15.16 -19.81 -13.38
C PRO A 772 16.33 -19.16 -14.14
N ALA A 773 16.52 -19.51 -15.41
CA ALA A 773 17.58 -18.93 -16.25
C ALA A 773 17.32 -17.44 -16.59
N ASN A 774 16.11 -16.98 -16.36
CA ASN A 774 15.68 -15.61 -16.59
C ASN A 774 15.54 -14.80 -15.29
N ASP A 775 15.87 -15.36 -14.14
CA ASP A 775 15.95 -14.57 -12.91
C ASP A 775 17.04 -13.51 -13.05
N TYR A 776 16.80 -12.35 -12.43
CA TYR A 776 17.85 -11.35 -12.27
C TYR A 776 17.72 -10.66 -10.92
N THR A 777 18.79 -10.07 -10.45
CA THR A 777 18.83 -9.34 -9.20
C THR A 777 18.88 -7.84 -9.48
N ILE A 778 18.27 -7.08 -8.59
CA ILE A 778 18.46 -5.64 -8.46
C ILE A 778 19.52 -5.47 -7.38
N ASP A 779 20.67 -4.91 -7.75
CA ASP A 779 21.80 -4.73 -6.85
C ASP A 779 21.48 -3.76 -5.70
N PRO A 780 22.15 -3.91 -4.54
CA PRO A 780 21.97 -2.99 -3.42
C PRO A 780 22.26 -1.55 -3.80
N ASN A 781 21.36 -0.62 -3.42
CA ASN A 781 21.53 0.79 -3.76
C ASN A 781 21.35 1.70 -2.54
N THR A 782 21.99 2.89 -2.57
CA THR A 782 21.91 3.90 -1.51
C THR A 782 21.42 5.22 -2.08
N LEU A 783 20.24 5.64 -1.63
CA LEU A 783 19.65 6.94 -1.96
C LEU A 783 20.11 7.97 -0.92
N LEU A 784 20.39 9.18 -1.39
CA LEU A 784 20.69 10.32 -0.53
C LEU A 784 19.63 11.41 -0.76
N ASP A 785 19.01 11.88 0.32
CA ASP A 785 18.08 13.01 0.30
C ASP A 785 18.69 14.19 1.06
N ILE A 786 18.45 15.39 0.56
CA ILE A 786 18.86 16.63 1.23
C ILE A 786 17.73 17.65 1.23
N GLU A 787 17.60 18.36 2.36
CA GLU A 787 16.71 19.53 2.45
C GLU A 787 17.41 20.66 3.22
N GLY A 788 17.33 21.90 2.73
CA GLY A 788 17.68 23.12 3.42
C GLY A 788 16.47 23.98 3.71
N ARG A 789 16.38 24.55 4.91
CA ARG A 789 15.26 25.37 5.38
C ARG A 789 15.74 26.73 5.89
N TYR A 790 14.90 27.73 5.65
CA TYR A 790 15.06 29.06 6.22
C TYR A 790 13.71 29.55 6.78
N THR A 791 13.64 29.83 8.08
CA THR A 791 12.45 30.33 8.74
C THR A 791 12.56 31.82 9.02
N TRP A 792 11.77 32.61 8.33
CA TRP A 792 11.68 34.05 8.48
C TRP A 792 10.66 34.43 9.55
N ASN A 793 11.08 35.29 10.50
CA ASN A 793 10.23 35.78 11.60
C ASN A 793 9.48 34.67 12.36
N GLU A 794 10.08 33.46 12.48
CA GLU A 794 9.50 32.30 13.16
C GLU A 794 8.16 31.81 12.59
N ARG A 795 7.71 32.38 11.47
CA ARG A 795 6.39 32.13 10.88
C ARG A 795 6.43 31.57 9.46
N ILE A 796 7.32 32.10 8.62
CA ILE A 796 7.41 31.69 7.22
C ILE A 796 8.63 30.82 7.03
N THR A 797 8.40 29.58 6.64
CA THR A 797 9.48 28.63 6.34
C THR A 797 9.56 28.42 4.83
N LEU A 798 10.75 28.63 4.26
CA LEU A 798 11.07 28.28 2.89
C LEU A 798 12.01 27.08 2.90
N SER A 799 11.67 26.05 2.15
CA SER A 799 12.50 24.85 2.02
C SER A 799 12.84 24.58 0.55
N VAL A 800 14.02 24.07 0.33
CA VAL A 800 14.46 23.53 -0.96
C VAL A 800 15.14 22.20 -0.71
N GLY A 801 14.82 21.21 -1.50
CA GLY A 801 15.37 19.87 -1.30
C GLY A 801 15.38 19.04 -2.56
N ALA A 802 16.03 17.90 -2.43
CA ALA A 802 15.97 16.85 -3.45
C ALA A 802 16.03 15.48 -2.76
N ASP A 803 15.11 14.62 -3.13
CA ASP A 803 15.13 13.20 -2.80
C ASP A 803 15.89 12.46 -3.91
N ASN A 804 16.70 11.45 -3.55
CA ASN A 804 17.57 10.73 -4.46
C ASN A 804 18.50 11.67 -5.27
N VAL A 805 19.29 12.48 -4.57
CA VAL A 805 20.13 13.54 -5.16
C VAL A 805 21.04 13.04 -6.27
N PHE A 806 21.54 11.79 -6.15
CA PHE A 806 22.48 11.22 -7.14
C PHE A 806 21.77 10.56 -8.31
N ASP A 807 20.42 10.60 -8.34
CA ASP A 807 19.60 10.05 -9.44
C ASP A 807 19.79 8.55 -9.65
N GLU A 808 19.87 7.81 -8.55
CA GLU A 808 20.06 6.37 -8.56
C GLU A 808 18.81 5.63 -9.05
N TYR A 809 19.05 4.60 -9.84
CA TYR A 809 18.02 3.68 -10.37
C TYR A 809 18.32 2.24 -9.98
N GLY A 810 17.28 1.41 -9.92
CA GLY A 810 17.46 -0.05 -9.91
C GLY A 810 17.91 -0.56 -11.27
N ASP A 811 18.54 -1.72 -11.28
CA ASP A 811 19.04 -2.35 -12.50
C ASP A 811 17.90 -2.55 -13.50
N PRO A 812 18.07 -2.15 -14.76
CA PRO A 812 17.10 -2.41 -15.80
C PRO A 812 17.00 -3.91 -16.09
N ALA A 813 15.78 -4.38 -16.37
CA ALA A 813 15.54 -5.77 -16.73
C ALA A 813 16.38 -6.17 -17.97
N PRO A 814 17.08 -7.33 -17.91
CA PRO A 814 17.77 -7.86 -19.07
C PRO A 814 16.81 -8.06 -20.25
N ILE A 815 17.31 -7.98 -21.48
CA ILE A 815 16.50 -8.10 -22.71
C ILE A 815 15.64 -9.37 -22.71
N GLY A 816 16.12 -10.45 -22.14
CA GLY A 816 15.35 -11.71 -22.01
C GLY A 816 14.11 -11.60 -21.11
N GLN A 817 14.10 -10.67 -20.16
CA GLN A 817 12.98 -10.37 -19.25
C GLN A 817 12.10 -9.21 -19.75
N ASN A 818 12.66 -8.34 -20.58
CA ASN A 818 11.97 -7.22 -21.22
C ASN A 818 11.91 -7.43 -22.73
N GLY A 819 11.25 -8.50 -23.18
CA GLY A 819 11.18 -8.87 -24.59
C GLY A 819 10.51 -7.85 -25.50
N THR A 820 9.72 -6.95 -24.95
CA THR A 820 9.12 -5.81 -25.68
C THR A 820 10.08 -4.64 -25.78
N GLY A 821 11.00 -4.50 -24.85
CA GLY A 821 11.94 -3.38 -24.71
C GLY A 821 11.38 -2.15 -24.00
N ASN A 822 10.06 -1.96 -23.94
CA ASN A 822 9.46 -0.71 -23.50
C ASN A 822 9.18 -0.62 -21.98
N THR A 823 9.37 -1.70 -21.21
CA THR A 823 9.18 -1.74 -19.74
C THR A 823 10.48 -2.14 -19.04
N PRO A 824 11.49 -1.27 -18.99
CA PRO A 824 12.84 -1.64 -18.56
C PRO A 824 12.99 -1.82 -17.06
N PHE A 825 12.10 -1.24 -16.23
CA PHE A 825 12.23 -1.29 -14.77
C PHE A 825 11.17 -2.20 -14.16
N SER A 826 11.60 -3.01 -13.20
CA SER A 826 10.73 -3.94 -12.48
C SER A 826 9.94 -3.24 -11.37
N GLY A 827 8.69 -3.66 -11.15
CA GLY A 827 7.90 -3.27 -9.97
C GLY A 827 8.44 -3.79 -8.62
N TYR A 828 9.51 -4.59 -8.64
CA TYR A 828 10.22 -5.07 -7.44
C TYR A 828 11.26 -4.07 -6.92
N ILE A 829 11.56 -2.98 -7.64
CA ILE A 829 12.49 -1.95 -7.16
C ILE A 829 11.91 -1.29 -5.90
N PRO A 830 12.56 -1.42 -4.72
CA PRO A 830 11.94 -1.07 -3.44
C PRO A 830 11.73 0.43 -3.23
N TYR A 831 12.38 1.27 -4.04
CA TYR A 831 12.26 2.75 -4.04
C TYR A 831 11.62 3.30 -5.32
N GLY A 832 11.09 2.41 -6.19
CA GLY A 832 10.53 2.77 -7.49
C GLY A 832 11.57 3.15 -8.52
N SER A 833 11.11 3.55 -9.71
CA SER A 833 11.95 3.85 -10.88
C SER A 833 11.77 5.29 -11.37
N SER A 834 11.40 6.23 -10.50
CA SER A 834 11.10 7.61 -10.93
C SER A 834 12.30 8.55 -10.95
N GLY A 835 13.44 8.15 -10.36
CA GLY A 835 14.67 8.94 -10.29
C GLY A 835 14.62 10.10 -9.30
N ARG A 836 15.53 11.08 -9.46
CA ARG A 836 15.66 12.24 -8.58
C ARG A 836 14.40 13.11 -8.60
N PHE A 837 13.92 13.51 -7.39
CA PHE A 837 12.82 14.45 -7.21
C PHE A 837 13.35 15.73 -6.58
N VAL A 838 13.15 16.87 -7.24
CA VAL A 838 13.55 18.21 -6.76
C VAL A 838 12.31 18.98 -6.35
N TYR A 839 12.36 19.70 -5.22
CA TYR A 839 11.20 20.42 -4.72
C TYR A 839 11.54 21.73 -4.01
N VAL A 840 10.55 22.61 -3.97
CA VAL A 840 10.53 23.83 -3.16
C VAL A 840 9.22 23.86 -2.36
N LYS A 841 9.29 24.31 -1.09
CA LYS A 841 8.13 24.47 -0.23
C LYS A 841 8.10 25.88 0.38
N ALA A 842 6.93 26.40 0.59
CA ALA A 842 6.71 27.63 1.36
C ALA A 842 5.56 27.39 2.34
N GLY A 843 5.88 27.44 3.63
CA GLY A 843 4.93 27.24 4.73
C GLY A 843 4.75 28.52 5.54
N VAL A 844 3.56 28.74 6.10
CA VAL A 844 3.27 29.82 7.03
C VAL A 844 2.54 29.25 8.25
N LYS A 845 2.98 29.65 9.46
CA LYS A 845 2.29 29.40 10.74
C LYS A 845 1.61 30.67 11.24
N PHE A 846 0.39 30.58 11.78
CA PHE A 846 -0.44 31.72 12.21
C PHE A 846 -1.34 31.40 13.39
#